data_2319315493170935cb979b5091f10b3c
#
_entry.id   2319315493170935cb979b5091f10b3c
#
_cell.length_a   1.000
_cell.length_b   1.000
_cell.length_c   1.000
_cell.angle_alpha   90.00
_cell.angle_beta   90.00
_cell.angle_gamma   90.00
#
_symmetry.space_group_name_H-M   'P 1'
#
loop_
_entity.id
_entity.type
_entity.pdbx_description
1 polymer ?
#
loop_
_entity_poly.entity_id
_entity_poly.type
_entity_poly.pdbx_seq_one_letter_code
_entity_poly.pdbx_strand_id
1 'polypeptide(L)'
;MTTPLNERRIANAIRVLAMDAVQQANSGHPGAPMGMADIADVVWREFLNHNPTNPQWANRDRFVLSNGHGSMLQYALLHLTGYDLSIEDLKQFRQLHSKTPGHPEYGYAPGIETTTGPLGQGIANAVGFALAEKTLAAQFNKDDLKVVDHFTYCFLGDGCLMEGISHEVCSLAGTLQLGKLIAYYDDNGISIDGEVEGWFSDDTEERFKAYGWQVLRVDGHDADAIRQVTVEAKAETQKPTIIICKTIIGLGSPNKQGKEDCHGAPLGKDEITLTREALGWTEEAFVIPADVYAAWDAKAKGNEAEAAWNEVFAQYQAKYPTEAAELLRRINGDLPAEFSAQADAFIRETNAKAETVATRKASQNTLQAFGPLLPELLGGSADLAGSNLTLWKGCQGVQENPAGNYVYYGVREFGMTAIANGVALHGGFIPYVATFLMFMEYARNAVRMSALMKQRVIHVYTHDSIGLGEDGPTHQPIEQIASLRGTPNLNTWRPADTVETAIAWKSALERKDGPTALIFSRQNLPFQTRTEEQIQNAAKGGYVLAQEKGELKAIIIATGSEVSLAMEAYAQLEGVRVVSMPCAEEFMKQDAAYREAVLPAHIRARVAVEAAHVDYWWKFVGLDGKVIGMSTYGESAPAKDLFQFFGITTEAVVAAVKELTA
;
A
#
# COMPACT_ATOMS: atom_id res chain seq x y z
N MET A 1 35.61 36.47 -1.40
CA MET A 1 34.37 37.21 -1.76
C MET A 1 33.29 36.16 -1.88
N THR A 2 32.27 36.21 -1.05
CA THR A 2 31.14 35.29 -1.16
C THR A 2 30.36 35.61 -2.43
N THR A 3 30.09 34.59 -3.26
CA THR A 3 29.20 34.73 -4.42
C THR A 3 27.86 35.26 -3.94
N PRO A 4 27.26 36.28 -4.58
CA PRO A 4 25.93 36.75 -4.19
C PRO A 4 24.94 35.61 -4.15
N LEU A 5 24.05 35.61 -3.14
CA LEU A 5 22.96 34.64 -3.04
C LEU A 5 22.01 34.88 -4.23
N ASN A 6 21.89 33.85 -5.08
CA ASN A 6 20.92 33.82 -6.18
C ASN A 6 20.22 32.48 -6.21
N GLU A 7 19.13 32.39 -6.94
CA GLU A 7 18.30 31.15 -7.01
C GLU A 7 19.15 29.95 -7.42
N ARG A 8 20.05 30.09 -8.39
CA ARG A 8 20.90 28.99 -8.83
C ARG A 8 21.84 28.48 -7.73
N ARG A 9 22.35 29.37 -6.86
CA ARG A 9 23.17 28.98 -5.72
C ARG A 9 22.35 28.26 -4.66
N ILE A 10 21.10 28.63 -4.49
CA ILE A 10 20.16 27.99 -3.57
C ILE A 10 19.87 26.56 -4.05
N ALA A 11 19.53 26.38 -5.33
CA ALA A 11 19.32 25.06 -5.94
C ALA A 11 20.60 24.18 -5.93
N ASN A 12 21.78 24.79 -6.09
CA ASN A 12 23.07 24.07 -6.06
C ASN A 12 23.33 23.39 -4.70
N ALA A 13 22.73 23.83 -3.59
CA ALA A 13 22.83 23.13 -2.31
C ALA A 13 22.31 21.68 -2.41
N ILE A 14 21.21 21.47 -3.16
CA ILE A 14 20.69 20.11 -3.42
C ILE A 14 21.70 19.32 -4.23
N ARG A 15 22.24 19.89 -5.30
CA ARG A 15 23.22 19.24 -6.20
C ARG A 15 24.44 18.73 -5.45
N VAL A 16 25.02 19.62 -4.61
CA VAL A 16 26.24 19.26 -3.87
C VAL A 16 25.98 18.25 -2.78
N LEU A 17 24.89 18.36 -2.02
CA LEU A 17 24.53 17.36 -1.02
C LEU A 17 24.27 15.99 -1.65
N ALA A 18 23.60 15.95 -2.81
CA ALA A 18 23.33 14.70 -3.50
C ALA A 18 24.62 14.02 -4.00
N MET A 19 25.50 14.77 -4.69
CA MET A 19 26.74 14.17 -5.19
C MET A 19 27.69 13.76 -4.04
N ASP A 20 27.75 14.53 -2.95
CA ASP A 20 28.61 14.23 -1.80
C ASP A 20 28.15 12.96 -1.08
N ALA A 21 26.86 12.84 -0.79
CA ALA A 21 26.31 11.68 -0.09
C ALA A 21 26.44 10.40 -0.93
N VAL A 22 26.16 10.47 -2.23
CA VAL A 22 26.32 9.34 -3.14
C VAL A 22 27.78 8.94 -3.25
N GLN A 23 28.71 9.91 -3.34
CA GLN A 23 30.15 9.63 -3.39
C GLN A 23 30.65 9.02 -2.08
N GLN A 24 30.20 9.52 -0.93
CA GLN A 24 30.60 8.97 0.38
C GLN A 24 30.10 7.54 0.56
N ALA A 25 28.88 7.27 0.19
CA ALA A 25 28.30 5.92 0.22
C ALA A 25 28.91 4.98 -0.84
N ASN A 26 29.60 5.54 -1.83
CA ASN A 26 30.05 4.85 -3.04
C ASN A 26 28.91 4.07 -3.74
N SER A 27 27.70 4.54 -3.62
CA SER A 27 26.47 3.92 -4.12
C SER A 27 25.33 4.94 -4.15
N GLY A 28 24.55 4.96 -5.23
CA GLY A 28 23.37 5.82 -5.34
C GLY A 28 23.24 6.47 -6.72
N HIS A 29 22.28 7.39 -6.82
CA HIS A 29 21.84 7.99 -8.07
C HIS A 29 21.93 9.53 -7.97
N PRO A 30 23.02 10.17 -8.36
CA PRO A 30 23.19 11.62 -8.24
C PRO A 30 22.52 12.39 -9.37
N GLY A 31 22.31 11.76 -10.53
CA GLY A 31 21.91 12.45 -11.76
C GLY A 31 20.56 13.14 -11.70
N ALA A 32 19.49 12.42 -11.32
CA ALA A 32 18.16 12.97 -11.21
C ALA A 32 18.07 14.08 -10.12
N PRO A 33 18.63 13.93 -8.90
CA PRO A 33 18.70 15.01 -7.92
C PRO A 33 19.36 16.28 -8.46
N MET A 34 20.44 16.15 -9.23
CA MET A 34 21.13 17.29 -9.81
C MET A 34 20.33 17.95 -10.94
N GLY A 35 19.63 17.15 -11.76
CA GLY A 35 18.79 17.65 -12.85
C GLY A 35 17.55 18.36 -12.36
N MET A 36 16.88 17.84 -11.32
CA MET A 36 15.62 18.37 -10.81
C MET A 36 15.78 19.47 -9.74
N ALA A 37 16.99 19.87 -9.40
CA ALA A 37 17.24 20.78 -8.29
C ALA A 37 16.54 22.16 -8.44
N ASP A 38 16.46 22.71 -9.66
CA ASP A 38 15.81 24.01 -9.90
C ASP A 38 14.28 23.90 -9.74
N ILE A 39 13.69 22.81 -10.21
CA ILE A 39 12.25 22.51 -10.03
C ILE A 39 11.95 22.36 -8.53
N ALA A 40 12.78 21.60 -7.82
CA ALA A 40 12.61 21.34 -6.40
C ALA A 40 12.76 22.60 -5.56
N ASP A 41 13.69 23.50 -5.92
CA ASP A 41 13.87 24.79 -5.28
C ASP A 41 12.58 25.61 -5.33
N VAL A 42 12.04 25.83 -6.53
CA VAL A 42 10.80 26.62 -6.70
C VAL A 42 9.62 25.98 -5.98
N VAL A 43 9.41 24.65 -6.14
CA VAL A 43 8.25 23.96 -5.56
C VAL A 43 8.30 23.98 -4.03
N TRP A 44 9.43 23.62 -3.42
CA TRP A 44 9.52 23.47 -1.97
C TRP A 44 9.58 24.79 -1.21
N ARG A 45 10.30 25.78 -1.72
CA ARG A 45 10.39 27.06 -1.04
C ARG A 45 9.17 27.95 -1.23
N GLU A 46 8.52 27.89 -2.41
CA GLU A 46 7.48 28.86 -2.73
C GLU A 46 6.05 28.29 -2.65
N PHE A 47 5.83 27.05 -3.08
CA PHE A 47 4.49 26.50 -3.26
C PHE A 47 4.08 25.46 -2.24
N LEU A 48 4.98 24.60 -1.78
CA LEU A 48 4.66 23.53 -0.85
C LEU A 48 4.31 24.08 0.53
N ASN A 49 3.09 23.79 1.01
CA ASN A 49 2.67 24.06 2.37
C ASN A 49 3.01 22.88 3.27
N HIS A 50 4.07 23.04 4.04
CA HIS A 50 4.54 22.01 4.97
C HIS A 50 5.08 22.64 6.24
N ASN A 51 5.13 21.88 7.34
CA ASN A 51 5.72 22.34 8.58
C ASN A 51 6.82 21.37 9.05
N PRO A 52 8.10 21.73 8.91
CA PRO A 52 9.20 20.89 9.37
C PRO A 52 9.16 20.59 10.88
N THR A 53 8.55 21.46 11.70
CA THR A 53 8.41 21.26 13.15
C THR A 53 7.24 20.35 13.52
N ASN A 54 6.27 20.16 12.59
CA ASN A 54 5.17 19.20 12.71
C ASN A 54 4.94 18.45 11.38
N PRO A 55 5.76 17.44 11.06
CA PRO A 55 5.65 16.67 9.82
C PRO A 55 4.31 15.93 9.65
N GLN A 56 3.52 15.83 10.71
CA GLN A 56 2.21 15.15 10.72
C GLN A 56 1.03 16.14 10.67
N TRP A 57 1.27 17.43 10.44
CA TRP A 57 0.18 18.39 10.26
C TRP A 57 -0.84 17.90 9.23
N ALA A 58 -2.12 17.84 9.64
CA ALA A 58 -3.15 17.14 8.87
C ALA A 58 -3.37 17.75 7.47
N ASN A 59 -3.34 19.09 7.36
CA ASN A 59 -3.60 19.82 6.11
C ASN A 59 -2.32 20.23 5.37
N ARG A 60 -1.16 19.58 5.65
CA ARG A 60 0.05 19.79 4.86
C ARG A 60 -0.14 19.28 3.44
N ASP A 61 0.51 19.91 2.48
CA ASP A 61 0.66 19.34 1.14
C ASP A 61 1.45 18.02 1.20
N ARG A 62 1.20 17.12 0.27
CA ARG A 62 1.91 15.84 0.16
C ARG A 62 2.93 15.91 -0.96
N PHE A 63 4.15 15.50 -0.68
CA PHE A 63 5.20 15.39 -1.67
C PHE A 63 5.59 13.93 -1.90
N VAL A 64 5.59 13.49 -3.16
CA VAL A 64 5.96 12.14 -3.57
C VAL A 64 7.09 12.20 -4.59
N LEU A 65 8.20 11.52 -4.28
CA LEU A 65 9.26 11.27 -5.24
C LEU A 65 9.04 9.88 -5.86
N SER A 66 8.33 9.82 -7.00
CA SER A 66 8.01 8.56 -7.68
C SER A 66 9.24 7.90 -8.31
N ASN A 67 10.19 8.69 -8.80
CA ASN A 67 11.53 8.24 -9.20
C ASN A 67 12.43 8.11 -7.95
N GLY A 68 12.04 7.21 -7.03
CA GLY A 68 12.63 7.07 -5.70
C GLY A 68 14.11 6.73 -5.65
N HIS A 69 14.71 6.29 -6.76
CA HIS A 69 16.15 6.14 -6.88
C HIS A 69 16.90 7.48 -6.70
N GLY A 70 16.28 8.61 -7.05
CA GLY A 70 16.77 9.95 -6.76
C GLY A 70 16.60 10.41 -5.31
N SER A 71 16.58 9.51 -4.34
CA SER A 71 16.25 9.73 -2.93
C SER A 71 16.99 10.89 -2.28
N MET A 72 18.25 11.13 -2.66
CA MET A 72 19.03 12.25 -2.13
C MET A 72 18.45 13.61 -2.46
N LEU A 73 17.62 13.75 -3.52
CA LEU A 73 16.84 14.96 -3.75
C LEU A 73 15.94 15.24 -2.54
N GLN A 74 15.13 14.27 -2.16
CA GLN A 74 14.17 14.43 -1.05
C GLN A 74 14.87 14.58 0.30
N TYR A 75 15.95 13.82 0.55
CA TYR A 75 16.71 13.95 1.80
C TYR A 75 17.41 15.32 1.91
N ALA A 76 17.98 15.84 0.84
CA ALA A 76 18.53 17.19 0.83
C ALA A 76 17.47 18.25 1.11
N LEU A 77 16.29 18.13 0.50
CA LEU A 77 15.15 19.03 0.73
C LEU A 77 14.67 19.00 2.19
N LEU A 78 14.50 17.81 2.77
CA LEU A 78 14.09 17.67 4.18
C LEU A 78 15.13 18.28 5.12
N HIS A 79 16.42 18.03 4.87
CA HIS A 79 17.50 18.62 5.66
C HIS A 79 17.52 20.15 5.57
N LEU A 80 17.53 20.68 4.35
CA LEU A 80 17.65 22.13 4.10
C LEU A 80 16.43 22.90 4.64
N THR A 81 15.23 22.37 4.53
CA THR A 81 14.00 23.02 5.01
C THR A 81 13.80 22.92 6.51
N GLY A 82 14.61 22.12 7.22
CA GLY A 82 14.68 22.10 8.68
C GLY A 82 13.88 21.01 9.37
N TYR A 83 13.56 19.91 8.67
CA TYR A 83 13.09 18.67 9.32
C TYR A 83 14.17 18.08 10.23
N ASP A 84 13.78 17.18 11.13
CA ASP A 84 14.73 16.42 11.97
C ASP A 84 15.54 15.39 11.16
N LEU A 85 16.34 15.92 10.26
CA LEU A 85 17.26 15.17 9.41
C LEU A 85 18.58 15.97 9.32
N SER A 86 19.58 15.57 10.09
CA SER A 86 20.84 16.28 10.21
C SER A 86 21.81 16.03 9.04
N ILE A 87 22.83 16.87 8.94
CA ILE A 87 23.93 16.64 7.96
C ILE A 87 24.65 15.31 8.24
N GLU A 88 24.73 14.89 9.50
CA GLU A 88 25.31 13.60 9.88
C GLU A 88 24.43 12.43 9.40
N ASP A 89 23.10 12.60 9.40
CA ASP A 89 22.19 11.62 8.81
C ASP A 89 22.40 11.49 7.29
N LEU A 90 22.65 12.60 6.57
CA LEU A 90 22.96 12.59 5.15
C LEU A 90 24.29 11.88 4.86
N LYS A 91 25.30 12.08 5.72
CA LYS A 91 26.59 11.36 5.64
C LYS A 91 26.44 9.84 5.83
N GLN A 92 25.36 9.40 6.48
CA GLN A 92 25.02 7.99 6.67
C GLN A 92 24.12 7.43 5.56
N PHE A 93 24.03 8.10 4.41
CA PHE A 93 23.25 7.62 3.27
C PHE A 93 23.58 6.16 2.92
N ARG A 94 22.54 5.33 2.81
CA ARG A 94 22.63 3.89 2.52
C ARG A 94 23.40 3.05 3.55
N GLN A 95 23.58 3.56 4.77
CA GLN A 95 24.18 2.78 5.84
C GLN A 95 23.13 2.05 6.69
N LEU A 96 23.54 0.98 7.37
CA LEU A 96 22.64 0.18 8.20
C LEU A 96 22.00 1.05 9.30
N HIS A 97 20.68 0.97 9.42
CA HIS A 97 19.86 1.73 10.39
C HIS A 97 19.87 3.27 10.23
N SER A 98 20.36 3.79 9.09
CA SER A 98 20.32 5.23 8.85
C SER A 98 18.90 5.73 8.59
N LYS A 99 18.66 7.03 8.86
CA LYS A 99 17.41 7.71 8.46
C LYS A 99 17.31 7.92 6.94
N THR A 100 18.38 7.66 6.20
CA THR A 100 18.51 7.90 4.76
C THR A 100 18.79 6.61 3.98
N PRO A 101 17.83 5.66 3.95
CA PRO A 101 17.98 4.44 3.15
C PRO A 101 18.09 4.76 1.65
N GLY A 102 18.45 3.77 0.85
CA GLY A 102 18.75 3.94 -0.59
C GLY A 102 17.61 4.50 -1.42
N HIS A 103 16.38 4.28 -1.00
CA HIS A 103 15.15 4.84 -1.56
C HIS A 103 14.33 5.41 -0.40
N PRO A 104 13.43 6.40 -0.62
CA PRO A 104 12.60 6.93 0.45
C PRO A 104 11.75 5.82 1.08
N GLU A 105 11.81 5.68 2.39
CA GLU A 105 11.00 4.70 3.14
C GLU A 105 10.17 5.39 4.20
N TYR A 106 8.86 5.14 4.16
CA TYR A 106 7.90 5.66 5.14
C TYR A 106 8.27 5.21 6.56
N GLY A 107 8.33 6.18 7.48
CA GLY A 107 8.67 5.93 8.89
C GLY A 107 10.16 6.00 9.24
N TYR A 108 11.07 6.25 8.26
CA TYR A 108 12.51 6.45 8.54
C TYR A 108 12.86 7.93 8.75
N ALA A 109 12.76 8.76 7.72
CA ALA A 109 12.95 10.20 7.88
C ALA A 109 11.59 10.92 8.03
N PRO A 110 11.47 11.92 8.93
CA PRO A 110 10.29 12.76 9.01
C PRO A 110 10.04 13.48 7.69
N GLY A 111 8.79 13.54 7.23
CA GLY A 111 8.42 14.17 5.96
C GLY A 111 8.44 13.25 4.73
N ILE A 112 8.80 11.98 4.89
CA ILE A 112 8.63 10.95 3.85
C ILE A 112 7.18 10.45 3.90
N GLU A 113 6.41 10.74 2.85
CA GLU A 113 4.98 10.42 2.79
C GLU A 113 4.69 8.98 2.34
N THR A 114 5.59 8.39 1.55
CA THR A 114 5.45 7.01 1.05
C THR A 114 6.80 6.38 0.75
N THR A 115 6.85 5.06 0.74
CA THR A 115 8.00 4.29 0.27
C THR A 115 7.96 4.16 -1.25
N THR A 116 9.02 4.62 -1.92
CA THR A 116 9.19 4.47 -3.36
C THR A 116 10.47 3.71 -3.69
N GLY A 117 10.74 3.48 -4.98
CA GLY A 117 11.82 2.63 -5.46
C GLY A 117 11.32 1.72 -6.57
N PRO A 118 10.25 0.91 -6.36
CA PRO A 118 9.53 0.31 -7.49
C PRO A 118 8.86 1.41 -8.33
N LEU A 119 9.37 1.64 -9.54
CA LEU A 119 8.92 2.72 -10.43
C LEU A 119 7.41 2.62 -10.72
N GLY A 120 6.75 3.75 -10.89
CA GLY A 120 5.31 3.85 -11.17
C GLY A 120 4.41 3.76 -9.94
N GLN A 121 4.84 3.18 -8.82
CA GLN A 121 4.00 3.12 -7.62
C GLN A 121 3.90 4.44 -6.87
N GLY A 122 4.92 5.31 -6.95
CA GLY A 122 4.87 6.64 -6.34
C GLY A 122 3.75 7.50 -6.91
N ILE A 123 3.64 7.61 -8.24
CA ILE A 123 2.53 8.34 -8.86
C ILE A 123 1.17 7.69 -8.55
N ALA A 124 1.10 6.37 -8.40
CA ALA A 124 -0.10 5.67 -7.97
C ALA A 124 -0.50 6.04 -6.53
N ASN A 125 0.48 6.12 -5.62
CA ASN A 125 0.22 6.59 -4.25
C ASN A 125 -0.20 8.07 -4.25
N ALA A 126 0.39 8.92 -5.10
CA ALA A 126 -0.01 10.31 -5.27
C ALA A 126 -1.47 10.47 -5.74
N VAL A 127 -1.92 9.60 -6.65
CA VAL A 127 -3.35 9.51 -7.03
C VAL A 127 -4.20 9.14 -5.81
N GLY A 128 -3.74 8.21 -4.97
CA GLY A 128 -4.41 7.84 -3.72
C GLY A 128 -4.51 9.00 -2.73
N PHE A 129 -3.45 9.79 -2.57
CA PHE A 129 -3.46 11.00 -1.74
C PHE A 129 -4.47 12.04 -2.25
N ALA A 130 -4.45 12.33 -3.54
CA ALA A 130 -5.37 13.30 -4.13
C ALA A 130 -6.84 12.84 -4.10
N LEU A 131 -7.09 11.53 -4.24
CA LEU A 131 -8.41 10.94 -4.07
C LEU A 131 -8.90 11.08 -2.63
N ALA A 132 -8.05 10.78 -1.65
CA ALA A 132 -8.38 10.89 -0.23
C ALA A 132 -8.68 12.36 0.15
N GLU A 133 -7.85 13.30 -0.30
CA GLU A 133 -8.10 14.73 -0.11
C GLU A 133 -9.44 15.15 -0.68
N LYS A 134 -9.71 14.85 -1.95
CA LYS A 134 -10.96 15.22 -2.63
C LYS A 134 -12.19 14.67 -1.89
N THR A 135 -12.12 13.41 -1.46
CA THR A 135 -13.23 12.75 -0.78
C THR A 135 -13.45 13.31 0.64
N LEU A 136 -12.37 13.51 1.43
CA LEU A 136 -12.48 14.15 2.74
C LEU A 136 -12.96 15.59 2.64
N ALA A 137 -12.46 16.36 1.67
CA ALA A 137 -12.91 17.73 1.43
C ALA A 137 -14.41 17.79 1.13
N ALA A 138 -14.91 16.87 0.32
CA ALA A 138 -16.33 16.78 0.01
C ALA A 138 -17.20 16.38 1.22
N GLN A 139 -16.65 15.57 2.14
CA GLN A 139 -17.37 15.13 3.35
C GLN A 139 -17.35 16.17 4.47
N PHE A 140 -16.23 16.89 4.66
CA PHE A 140 -16.01 17.72 5.84
C PHE A 140 -16.01 19.21 5.60
N ASN A 141 -15.58 19.70 4.43
CA ASN A 141 -15.56 21.15 4.18
C ASN A 141 -16.99 21.73 4.19
N LYS A 142 -17.07 22.97 4.68
CA LYS A 142 -18.29 23.78 4.64
C LYS A 142 -18.02 25.01 3.78
N ASP A 143 -19.05 25.67 3.27
CA ASP A 143 -18.94 26.79 2.33
C ASP A 143 -18.01 27.90 2.83
N ASP A 144 -18.02 28.14 4.14
CA ASP A 144 -17.25 29.19 4.83
C ASP A 144 -15.98 28.70 5.52
N LEU A 145 -15.80 27.37 5.71
CA LEU A 145 -14.69 26.79 6.47
C LEU A 145 -14.13 25.55 5.76
N LYS A 146 -12.94 25.69 5.17
CA LYS A 146 -12.23 24.58 4.52
C LYS A 146 -11.17 24.03 5.48
N VAL A 147 -11.38 22.81 5.97
CA VAL A 147 -10.47 22.12 6.89
C VAL A 147 -9.63 21.05 6.21
N VAL A 148 -9.98 20.67 4.97
CA VAL A 148 -9.22 19.79 4.10
C VAL A 148 -9.01 20.51 2.78
N ASP A 149 -7.79 21.04 2.55
CA ASP A 149 -7.48 21.87 1.39
C ASP A 149 -5.97 21.86 1.12
N HIS A 150 -5.46 20.74 0.61
CA HIS A 150 -4.03 20.58 0.31
C HIS A 150 -3.79 19.91 -1.02
N PHE A 151 -2.64 20.17 -1.60
CA PHE A 151 -2.20 19.61 -2.87
C PHE A 151 -1.35 18.36 -2.67
N THR A 152 -1.28 17.56 -3.71
CA THR A 152 -0.31 16.47 -3.85
C THR A 152 0.63 16.82 -5.00
N TYR A 153 1.92 16.96 -4.68
CA TYR A 153 3.00 17.17 -5.65
C TYR A 153 3.74 15.86 -5.87
N CYS A 154 3.93 15.46 -7.13
CA CYS A 154 4.63 14.24 -7.47
C CYS A 154 5.74 14.51 -8.48
N PHE A 155 6.98 14.13 -8.14
CA PHE A 155 8.09 14.13 -9.09
C PHE A 155 8.27 12.73 -9.67
N LEU A 156 8.46 12.65 -10.98
CA LEU A 156 8.60 11.37 -11.70
C LEU A 156 9.52 11.52 -12.92
N GLY A 157 10.05 10.44 -13.39
CA GLY A 157 10.93 10.38 -14.57
C GLY A 157 10.43 9.41 -15.64
N ASP A 158 11.18 9.25 -16.72
CA ASP A 158 10.87 8.39 -17.87
C ASP A 158 10.48 6.97 -17.45
N GLY A 159 11.27 6.33 -16.58
CA GLY A 159 11.00 4.98 -16.11
C GLY A 159 9.67 4.84 -15.37
N CYS A 160 9.21 5.87 -14.65
CA CYS A 160 7.91 5.85 -14.02
C CYS A 160 6.77 5.82 -15.04
N LEU A 161 6.95 6.51 -16.18
CA LEU A 161 5.94 6.56 -17.26
C LEU A 161 5.99 5.35 -18.19
N MET A 162 7.13 4.64 -18.26
CA MET A 162 7.23 3.35 -18.98
C MET A 162 6.47 2.23 -18.26
N GLU A 163 6.38 2.28 -16.91
CA GLU A 163 5.66 1.26 -16.14
C GLU A 163 4.17 1.22 -16.49
N GLY A 164 3.64 0.01 -16.70
CA GLY A 164 2.22 -0.19 -17.07
C GLY A 164 1.24 0.40 -16.07
N ILE A 165 1.58 0.38 -14.77
CA ILE A 165 0.75 0.97 -13.70
C ILE A 165 0.50 2.47 -13.92
N SER A 166 1.43 3.21 -14.55
CA SER A 166 1.24 4.63 -14.83
C SER A 166 0.06 4.88 -15.79
N HIS A 167 -0.17 3.97 -16.75
CA HIS A 167 -1.34 4.02 -17.64
C HIS A 167 -2.64 3.80 -16.85
N GLU A 168 -2.66 2.83 -15.96
CA GLU A 168 -3.82 2.53 -15.13
C GLU A 168 -4.22 3.73 -14.25
N VAL A 169 -3.27 4.26 -13.48
CA VAL A 169 -3.58 5.26 -12.46
C VAL A 169 -3.74 6.66 -13.02
N CYS A 170 -2.95 7.06 -14.03
CA CYS A 170 -3.08 8.39 -14.63
C CYS A 170 -4.38 8.53 -15.44
N SER A 171 -4.79 7.47 -16.14
CA SER A 171 -6.09 7.43 -16.80
C SER A 171 -7.24 7.57 -15.80
N LEU A 172 -7.17 6.84 -14.67
CA LEU A 172 -8.20 6.94 -13.63
C LEU A 172 -8.20 8.30 -12.93
N ALA A 173 -7.03 8.90 -12.69
CA ALA A 173 -6.92 10.24 -12.08
C ALA A 173 -7.61 11.32 -12.92
N GLY A 174 -7.47 11.27 -14.24
CA GLY A 174 -8.22 12.15 -15.15
C GLY A 174 -9.73 11.93 -15.07
N THR A 175 -10.17 10.66 -15.07
CA THR A 175 -11.59 10.29 -14.91
C THR A 175 -12.17 10.79 -13.59
N LEU A 176 -11.40 10.69 -12.49
CA LEU A 176 -11.79 11.18 -11.17
C LEU A 176 -11.64 12.69 -11.00
N GLN A 177 -11.10 13.39 -12.00
CA GLN A 177 -10.91 14.85 -11.98
C GLN A 177 -10.14 15.32 -10.72
N LEU A 178 -8.96 14.75 -10.47
CA LEU A 178 -8.18 15.05 -9.27
C LEU A 178 -7.37 16.35 -9.42
N GLY A 179 -8.04 17.49 -9.42
CA GLY A 179 -7.46 18.81 -9.73
C GLY A 179 -6.37 19.31 -8.76
N LYS A 180 -6.20 18.68 -7.60
CA LYS A 180 -5.11 18.99 -6.66
C LYS A 180 -3.90 18.06 -6.78
N LEU A 181 -3.84 17.22 -7.82
CA LEU A 181 -2.66 16.44 -8.18
C LEU A 181 -1.85 17.17 -9.23
N ILE A 182 -0.61 17.55 -8.88
CA ILE A 182 0.34 18.21 -9.78
C ILE A 182 1.59 17.34 -9.89
N ALA A 183 1.84 16.82 -11.08
CA ALA A 183 2.99 15.97 -11.39
C ALA A 183 4.04 16.76 -12.19
N TYR A 184 5.31 16.68 -11.78
CA TYR A 184 6.45 17.23 -12.52
C TYR A 184 7.20 16.06 -13.14
N TYR A 185 7.23 16.01 -14.44
CA TYR A 185 7.92 15.00 -15.20
C TYR A 185 9.31 15.48 -15.59
N ASP A 186 10.33 14.82 -15.04
CA ASP A 186 11.74 14.98 -15.39
C ASP A 186 12.02 14.38 -16.77
N ASP A 187 11.75 15.19 -17.81
CA ASP A 187 11.98 14.84 -19.22
C ASP A 187 13.45 15.07 -19.58
N ASN A 188 14.33 14.22 -19.05
CA ASN A 188 15.76 14.30 -19.33
C ASN A 188 16.21 13.38 -20.46
N GLY A 189 15.39 12.44 -20.91
CA GLY A 189 15.65 11.54 -22.01
C GLY A 189 16.71 10.47 -21.75
N ILE A 190 17.07 10.22 -20.47
CA ILE A 190 18.12 9.27 -20.08
C ILE A 190 17.58 8.26 -19.06
N SER A 191 17.78 7.00 -19.34
CA SER A 191 17.61 5.91 -18.39
C SER A 191 18.97 5.29 -18.03
N ILE A 192 18.96 4.20 -17.24
CA ILE A 192 20.19 3.53 -16.85
C ILE A 192 20.89 2.85 -18.05
N ASP A 193 20.14 2.51 -19.10
CA ASP A 193 20.67 1.89 -20.32
C ASP A 193 21.09 2.91 -21.40
N GLY A 194 20.93 4.23 -21.14
CA GLY A 194 21.27 5.31 -22.06
C GLY A 194 20.08 6.15 -22.51
N GLU A 195 20.18 6.71 -23.72
CA GLU A 195 19.15 7.55 -24.33
C GLU A 195 17.88 6.73 -24.59
N VAL A 196 16.73 7.23 -24.10
CA VAL A 196 15.45 6.49 -24.14
C VAL A 196 14.78 6.41 -25.52
N GLU A 197 15.22 7.20 -26.50
CA GLU A 197 14.61 7.30 -27.84
C GLU A 197 14.44 5.93 -28.51
N GLY A 198 15.33 4.96 -28.20
CA GLY A 198 15.28 3.60 -28.79
C GLY A 198 14.18 2.69 -28.24
N TRP A 199 13.58 3.02 -27.07
CA TRP A 199 12.58 2.15 -26.39
C TRP A 199 11.47 2.89 -25.67
N PHE A 200 11.47 4.23 -25.68
CA PHE A 200 10.40 5.06 -25.16
C PHE A 200 10.16 6.24 -26.09
N SER A 201 9.30 6.04 -27.06
CA SER A 201 8.95 7.01 -28.10
C SER A 201 7.50 7.52 -27.99
N ASP A 202 6.87 7.32 -26.80
CA ASP A 202 5.51 7.77 -26.53
C ASP A 202 5.44 9.30 -26.60
N ASP A 203 4.40 9.84 -27.25
CA ASP A 203 4.06 11.25 -27.09
C ASP A 203 3.38 11.44 -25.73
N THR A 204 4.18 11.74 -24.70
CA THR A 204 3.69 11.92 -23.33
C THR A 204 2.66 13.03 -23.23
N GLU A 205 2.80 14.12 -24.01
CA GLU A 205 1.84 15.22 -24.02
C GLU A 205 0.47 14.75 -24.51
N GLU A 206 0.42 14.10 -25.66
CA GLU A 206 -0.84 13.62 -26.23
C GLU A 206 -1.43 12.47 -25.39
N ARG A 207 -0.59 11.61 -24.83
CA ARG A 207 -1.01 10.56 -23.87
C ARG A 207 -1.77 11.15 -22.68
N PHE A 208 -1.22 12.16 -22.00
CA PHE A 208 -1.86 12.78 -20.83
C PHE A 208 -3.06 13.63 -21.20
N LYS A 209 -3.06 14.30 -22.35
CA LYS A 209 -4.26 14.97 -22.88
C LYS A 209 -5.40 13.98 -23.09
N ALA A 210 -5.11 12.78 -23.65
CA ALA A 210 -6.09 11.72 -23.84
C ALA A 210 -6.64 11.18 -22.51
N TYR A 211 -5.86 11.22 -21.43
CA TYR A 211 -6.34 10.89 -20.08
C TYR A 211 -7.19 12.00 -19.43
N GLY A 212 -7.31 13.17 -20.05
CA GLY A 212 -8.05 14.30 -19.50
C GLY A 212 -7.27 15.17 -18.52
N TRP A 213 -5.95 15.10 -18.54
CA TRP A 213 -5.08 15.98 -17.76
C TRP A 213 -4.88 17.36 -18.40
N GLN A 214 -4.60 18.37 -17.58
CA GLN A 214 -3.90 19.56 -18.04
C GLN A 214 -2.44 19.21 -18.28
N VAL A 215 -1.89 19.62 -19.43
CA VAL A 215 -0.49 19.36 -19.80
C VAL A 215 0.21 20.69 -20.04
N LEU A 216 1.25 20.95 -19.31
CA LEU A 216 2.10 22.14 -19.41
C LEU A 216 3.54 21.72 -19.74
N ARG A 217 4.30 22.59 -20.42
CA ARG A 217 5.72 22.37 -20.73
C ARG A 217 6.56 23.52 -20.22
N VAL A 218 7.77 23.22 -19.74
CA VAL A 218 8.68 24.22 -19.21
C VAL A 218 10.14 23.79 -19.39
N ASP A 219 11.04 24.75 -19.51
CA ASP A 219 12.45 24.54 -19.26
C ASP A 219 12.63 24.30 -17.75
N GLY A 220 13.03 23.08 -17.35
CA GLY A 220 13.20 22.68 -15.95
C GLY A 220 14.37 23.38 -15.24
N HIS A 221 15.08 24.27 -15.92
CA HIS A 221 16.19 25.08 -15.37
C HIS A 221 15.89 26.58 -15.36
N ASP A 222 14.70 27.00 -15.78
CA ASP A 222 14.21 28.39 -15.71
C ASP A 222 13.24 28.53 -14.53
N ALA A 223 13.73 29.08 -13.41
CA ALA A 223 12.95 29.23 -12.18
C ALA A 223 11.70 30.09 -12.37
N ASP A 224 11.77 31.16 -13.17
CA ASP A 224 10.63 32.04 -13.44
C ASP A 224 9.55 31.31 -14.25
N ALA A 225 9.96 30.55 -15.26
CA ALA A 225 9.06 29.74 -16.06
C ALA A 225 8.40 28.62 -15.23
N ILE A 226 9.16 27.95 -14.36
CA ILE A 226 8.64 26.93 -13.43
C ILE A 226 7.60 27.54 -12.48
N ARG A 227 7.87 28.73 -11.93
CA ARG A 227 6.94 29.47 -11.07
C ARG A 227 5.63 29.77 -11.78
N GLN A 228 5.71 30.27 -13.02
CA GLN A 228 4.54 30.60 -13.82
C GLN A 228 3.66 29.39 -14.09
N VAL A 229 4.22 28.26 -14.56
CA VAL A 229 3.44 27.04 -14.86
C VAL A 229 2.89 26.40 -13.59
N THR A 230 3.57 26.53 -12.44
CA THR A 230 3.05 26.05 -11.16
C THR A 230 1.83 26.83 -10.70
N VAL A 231 1.83 28.17 -10.88
CA VAL A 231 0.64 29.02 -10.63
C VAL A 231 -0.51 28.59 -11.53
N GLU A 232 -0.26 28.36 -12.83
CA GLU A 232 -1.28 27.89 -13.78
C GLU A 232 -1.82 26.51 -13.38
N ALA A 233 -0.96 25.57 -13.00
CA ALA A 233 -1.35 24.24 -12.52
C ALA A 233 -2.25 24.31 -11.28
N LYS A 234 -1.93 25.18 -10.31
CA LYS A 234 -2.74 25.37 -9.10
C LYS A 234 -4.10 26.04 -9.36
N ALA A 235 -4.24 26.76 -10.44
CA ALA A 235 -5.51 27.38 -10.84
C ALA A 235 -6.48 26.39 -11.49
N GLU A 236 -5.99 25.26 -12.01
CA GLU A 236 -6.82 24.19 -12.56
C GLU A 236 -7.41 23.34 -11.41
N THR A 237 -8.73 23.32 -11.31
CA THR A 237 -9.43 22.64 -10.21
C THR A 237 -10.17 21.36 -10.61
N GLN A 238 -10.29 21.12 -11.92
CA GLN A 238 -11.08 20.00 -12.45
C GLN A 238 -10.24 18.89 -13.08
N LYS A 239 -8.97 19.17 -13.37
CA LYS A 239 -8.07 18.22 -14.02
C LYS A 239 -6.79 18.09 -13.21
N PRO A 240 -6.25 16.87 -13.05
CA PRO A 240 -4.87 16.74 -12.62
C PRO A 240 -3.95 17.39 -13.66
N THR A 241 -2.80 17.87 -13.21
CA THR A 241 -1.83 18.55 -14.07
C THR A 241 -0.53 17.77 -14.15
N ILE A 242 -0.01 17.58 -15.36
CA ILE A 242 1.39 17.19 -15.58
C ILE A 242 2.17 18.35 -16.19
N ILE A 243 3.29 18.68 -15.58
CA ILE A 243 4.25 19.67 -16.08
C ILE A 243 5.45 18.91 -16.63
N ILE A 244 5.62 18.91 -17.94
CA ILE A 244 6.74 18.28 -18.63
C ILE A 244 7.92 19.24 -18.56
N CYS A 245 8.90 18.90 -17.71
CA CYS A 245 10.06 19.72 -17.42
C CYS A 245 11.25 19.19 -18.24
N LYS A 246 11.68 19.92 -19.26
CA LYS A 246 12.91 19.57 -19.96
C LYS A 246 14.09 19.84 -19.08
N THR A 247 14.87 18.81 -18.76
CA THR A 247 16.01 18.90 -17.84
C THR A 247 17.27 18.25 -18.44
N ILE A 248 18.37 18.40 -17.72
CA ILE A 248 19.64 17.72 -18.00
C ILE A 248 20.00 16.91 -16.77
N ILE A 249 19.99 15.58 -16.89
CA ILE A 249 20.46 14.70 -15.83
C ILE A 249 21.91 15.03 -15.44
N GLY A 250 22.23 15.10 -14.15
CA GLY A 250 23.58 15.39 -13.69
C GLY A 250 24.06 16.81 -14.00
N LEU A 251 23.13 17.79 -14.13
CA LEU A 251 23.45 19.18 -14.46
C LEU A 251 24.56 19.74 -13.56
N GLY A 252 25.57 20.31 -14.18
CA GLY A 252 26.75 20.87 -13.52
C GLY A 252 27.98 19.95 -13.55
N SER A 253 27.84 18.69 -13.93
CA SER A 253 28.97 17.76 -14.11
C SER A 253 29.53 17.92 -15.53
N PRO A 254 30.74 18.47 -15.72
CA PRO A 254 31.25 18.82 -17.05
C PRO A 254 31.37 17.65 -18.03
N ASN A 255 31.70 16.47 -17.53
CA ASN A 255 31.91 15.29 -18.37
C ASN A 255 30.78 14.28 -18.36
N LYS A 256 29.86 14.32 -17.35
CA LYS A 256 28.84 13.29 -17.13
C LYS A 256 27.40 13.78 -17.27
N GLN A 257 27.14 15.10 -17.25
CA GLN A 257 25.79 15.61 -17.46
C GLN A 257 25.21 15.19 -18.82
N GLY A 258 23.91 14.87 -18.84
CA GLY A 258 23.21 14.42 -20.04
C GLY A 258 23.54 12.99 -20.47
N LYS A 259 24.19 12.20 -19.62
CA LYS A 259 24.59 10.82 -19.92
C LYS A 259 24.19 9.85 -18.80
N GLU A 260 24.07 8.58 -19.15
CA GLU A 260 23.77 7.48 -18.22
C GLU A 260 24.83 7.29 -17.13
N ASP A 261 26.08 7.70 -17.36
CA ASP A 261 27.18 7.61 -16.42
C ASP A 261 26.92 8.24 -15.04
N CYS A 262 26.03 9.25 -14.97
CA CYS A 262 25.62 9.87 -13.71
C CYS A 262 24.26 9.38 -13.20
N HIS A 263 23.59 8.49 -13.93
CA HIS A 263 22.26 8.01 -13.52
C HIS A 263 22.33 7.21 -12.21
N GLY A 264 23.12 6.13 -12.18
CA GLY A 264 23.11 5.16 -11.08
C GLY A 264 24.48 4.89 -10.44
N ALA A 265 25.44 5.78 -10.59
CA ALA A 265 26.80 5.64 -10.07
C ALA A 265 27.33 6.96 -9.49
N PRO A 266 28.26 6.90 -8.51
CA PRO A 266 28.98 8.08 -8.04
C PRO A 266 29.70 8.80 -9.18
N LEU A 267 29.78 10.12 -9.11
CA LEU A 267 30.50 10.91 -10.13
C LEU A 267 32.01 10.61 -10.17
N GLY A 268 32.59 10.23 -9.04
CA GLY A 268 34.01 10.10 -8.86
C GLY A 268 34.67 11.40 -8.33
N LYS A 269 35.75 11.26 -7.59
CA LYS A 269 36.38 12.38 -6.87
C LYS A 269 36.83 13.53 -7.79
N ASP A 270 37.42 13.18 -8.93
CA ASP A 270 37.90 14.19 -9.88
C ASP A 270 36.72 14.94 -10.52
N GLU A 271 35.66 14.22 -10.90
CA GLU A 271 34.49 14.83 -11.49
C GLU A 271 33.71 15.70 -10.48
N ILE A 272 33.69 15.33 -9.21
CA ILE A 272 33.08 16.17 -8.14
C ILE A 272 33.86 17.50 -8.02
N THR A 273 35.19 17.49 -8.12
CA THR A 273 36.01 18.72 -8.08
C THR A 273 35.64 19.62 -9.26
N LEU A 274 35.58 19.08 -10.46
CA LEU A 274 35.20 19.81 -11.67
C LEU A 274 33.74 20.32 -11.57
N THR A 275 32.85 19.52 -11.01
CA THR A 275 31.43 19.88 -10.79
C THR A 275 31.30 21.06 -9.82
N ARG A 276 32.03 21.08 -8.70
CA ARG A 276 32.06 22.21 -7.78
C ARG A 276 32.55 23.50 -8.46
N GLU A 277 33.61 23.41 -9.26
CA GLU A 277 34.12 24.54 -10.03
C GLU A 277 33.05 25.07 -11.02
N ALA A 278 32.41 24.16 -11.78
CA ALA A 278 31.38 24.52 -12.74
C ALA A 278 30.14 25.16 -12.08
N LEU A 279 29.75 24.69 -10.88
CA LEU A 279 28.64 25.24 -10.10
C LEU A 279 29.01 26.52 -9.34
N GLY A 280 30.31 26.90 -9.31
CA GLY A 280 30.81 28.02 -8.49
C GLY A 280 30.66 27.77 -6.99
N TRP A 281 30.73 26.51 -6.56
CA TRP A 281 30.61 26.10 -5.15
C TRP A 281 31.98 25.86 -4.54
N THR A 282 32.37 26.72 -3.63
CA THR A 282 33.74 26.75 -3.05
C THR A 282 33.86 26.02 -1.72
N GLU A 283 32.75 25.66 -1.12
CA GLU A 283 32.69 24.98 0.18
C GLU A 283 33.10 23.50 0.04
N GLU A 284 33.62 22.94 1.13
CA GLU A 284 33.94 21.53 1.24
C GLU A 284 32.69 20.64 1.20
N ALA A 285 32.91 19.33 1.12
CA ALA A 285 31.82 18.35 1.12
C ALA A 285 30.96 18.48 2.39
N PHE A 286 29.63 18.43 2.21
CA PHE A 286 28.63 18.59 3.27
C PHE A 286 28.63 19.94 4.01
N VAL A 287 29.32 20.94 3.49
CA VAL A 287 29.29 22.29 4.05
C VAL A 287 28.32 23.16 3.26
N ILE A 288 27.29 23.63 3.93
CA ILE A 288 26.29 24.53 3.37
C ILE A 288 26.42 25.90 4.08
N PRO A 289 26.56 26.99 3.33
CA PRO A 289 26.66 28.34 3.91
C PRO A 289 25.41 28.76 4.69
N ALA A 290 25.62 29.58 5.71
CA ALA A 290 24.53 30.04 6.59
C ALA A 290 23.42 30.83 5.85
N ASP A 291 23.81 31.61 4.82
CA ASP A 291 22.87 32.34 3.98
C ASP A 291 21.99 31.43 3.12
N VAL A 292 22.53 30.28 2.66
CA VAL A 292 21.81 29.24 1.93
C VAL A 292 20.83 28.52 2.88
N TYR A 293 21.28 28.14 4.09
CA TYR A 293 20.37 27.58 5.10
C TYR A 293 19.23 28.55 5.43
N ALA A 294 19.52 29.83 5.61
CA ALA A 294 18.50 30.83 5.90
C ALA A 294 17.46 31.00 4.76
N ALA A 295 17.88 30.80 3.50
CA ALA A 295 16.98 30.83 2.35
C ALA A 295 16.09 29.57 2.26
N TRP A 296 16.54 28.44 2.77
CA TRP A 296 15.81 27.19 2.78
C TRP A 296 14.93 26.97 4.01
N ASP A 297 15.24 27.57 5.16
CA ASP A 297 14.54 27.32 6.43
C ASP A 297 13.04 27.62 6.32
N ALA A 298 12.24 26.56 6.32
CA ALA A 298 10.79 26.61 6.19
C ALA A 298 10.05 26.61 7.55
N LYS A 299 10.75 26.55 8.69
CA LYS A 299 10.11 26.42 10.01
C LYS A 299 9.17 27.56 10.35
N ALA A 300 9.59 28.79 10.13
CA ALA A 300 8.73 29.95 10.42
C ALA A 300 7.49 29.96 9.53
N LYS A 301 7.66 29.81 8.20
CA LYS A 301 6.57 29.73 7.22
C LYS A 301 5.61 28.58 7.53
N GLY A 302 6.16 27.41 7.88
CA GLY A 302 5.35 26.24 8.24
C GLY A 302 4.53 26.43 9.50
N ASN A 303 5.14 27.01 10.55
CA ASN A 303 4.42 27.34 11.78
C ASN A 303 3.29 28.37 11.57
N GLU A 304 3.51 29.38 10.73
CA GLU A 304 2.48 30.36 10.37
C GLU A 304 1.32 29.70 9.60
N ALA A 305 1.63 28.85 8.62
CA ALA A 305 0.61 28.15 7.83
C ALA A 305 -0.23 27.21 8.70
N GLU A 306 0.40 26.46 9.59
CA GLU A 306 -0.31 25.58 10.52
C GLU A 306 -1.11 26.37 11.55
N ALA A 307 -0.60 27.48 12.08
CA ALA A 307 -1.33 28.35 13.00
C ALA A 307 -2.59 28.92 12.33
N ALA A 308 -2.49 29.39 11.09
CA ALA A 308 -3.65 29.87 10.33
C ALA A 308 -4.69 28.75 10.11
N TRP A 309 -4.26 27.55 9.79
CA TRP A 309 -5.17 26.40 9.71
C TRP A 309 -5.81 26.05 11.05
N ASN A 310 -5.06 26.10 12.15
CA ASN A 310 -5.57 25.85 13.50
C ASN A 310 -6.67 26.85 13.89
N GLU A 311 -6.56 28.12 13.48
CA GLU A 311 -7.61 29.13 13.68
C GLU A 311 -8.89 28.76 12.91
N VAL A 312 -8.77 28.34 11.65
CA VAL A 312 -9.90 27.86 10.84
C VAL A 312 -10.52 26.63 11.48
N PHE A 313 -9.70 25.67 11.93
CA PHE A 313 -10.17 24.44 12.56
C PHE A 313 -10.87 24.71 13.90
N ALA A 314 -10.38 25.65 14.71
CA ALA A 314 -11.05 26.05 15.95
C ALA A 314 -12.45 26.64 15.70
N GLN A 315 -12.61 27.48 14.65
CA GLN A 315 -13.91 28.00 14.22
C GLN A 315 -14.81 26.85 13.73
N TYR A 316 -14.25 25.93 12.95
CA TYR A 316 -14.96 24.74 12.49
C TYR A 316 -15.45 23.87 13.66
N GLN A 317 -14.57 23.61 14.64
CA GLN A 317 -14.90 22.85 15.84
C GLN A 317 -15.99 23.51 16.68
N ALA A 318 -15.97 24.84 16.81
CA ALA A 318 -17.01 25.57 17.52
C ALA A 318 -18.37 25.51 16.83
N LYS A 319 -18.39 25.52 15.49
CA LYS A 319 -19.61 25.51 14.68
C LYS A 319 -20.13 24.10 14.34
N TYR A 320 -19.23 23.15 14.15
CA TYR A 320 -19.49 21.77 13.71
C TYR A 320 -18.73 20.75 14.61
N PRO A 321 -19.04 20.68 15.92
CA PRO A 321 -18.27 19.88 16.87
C PRO A 321 -18.27 18.38 16.58
N THR A 322 -19.37 17.85 16.06
CA THR A 322 -19.49 16.41 15.72
C THR A 322 -18.60 16.07 14.52
N GLU A 323 -18.67 16.86 13.47
CA GLU A 323 -17.84 16.65 12.28
C GLU A 323 -16.35 16.86 12.57
N ALA A 324 -16.00 17.84 13.42
CA ALA A 324 -14.63 18.08 13.84
C ALA A 324 -14.06 16.89 14.62
N ALA A 325 -14.83 16.35 15.58
CA ALA A 325 -14.44 15.16 16.33
C ALA A 325 -14.27 13.93 15.42
N GLU A 326 -15.19 13.75 14.47
CA GLU A 326 -15.12 12.66 13.49
C GLU A 326 -13.91 12.78 12.57
N LEU A 327 -13.61 13.96 12.05
CA LEU A 327 -12.41 14.19 11.22
C LEU A 327 -11.13 13.83 11.98
N LEU A 328 -10.98 14.31 13.23
CA LEU A 328 -9.82 14.00 14.06
C LEU A 328 -9.71 12.50 14.35
N ARG A 329 -10.84 11.83 14.68
CA ARG A 329 -10.86 10.38 14.91
C ARG A 329 -10.33 9.63 13.70
N ARG A 330 -10.79 10.00 12.49
CA ARG A 330 -10.37 9.35 11.25
C ARG A 330 -8.90 9.61 10.91
N ILE A 331 -8.43 10.85 11.07
CA ILE A 331 -7.01 11.19 10.84
C ILE A 331 -6.11 10.41 11.79
N ASN A 332 -6.52 10.21 13.05
CA ASN A 332 -5.80 9.39 14.02
C ASN A 332 -5.87 7.87 13.72
N GLY A 333 -6.70 7.47 12.76
CA GLY A 333 -6.92 6.06 12.40
C GLY A 333 -7.63 5.26 13.50
N ASP A 334 -8.38 5.93 14.38
CA ASP A 334 -9.14 5.29 15.44
C ASP A 334 -10.51 4.82 14.91
N LEU A 335 -10.96 3.64 15.37
CA LEU A 335 -12.31 3.15 15.10
C LEU A 335 -13.31 3.81 16.06
N PRO A 336 -14.61 3.88 15.70
CA PRO A 336 -15.65 4.28 16.65
C PRO A 336 -15.61 3.43 17.92
N ALA A 337 -15.81 4.05 19.07
CA ALA A 337 -15.66 3.37 20.38
C ALA A 337 -16.56 2.11 20.51
N GLU A 338 -17.74 2.15 19.89
CA GLU A 338 -18.72 1.07 19.95
C GLU A 338 -18.47 -0.04 18.92
N PHE A 339 -17.55 0.16 17.96
CA PHE A 339 -17.36 -0.77 16.84
C PHE A 339 -17.07 -2.19 17.29
N SER A 340 -16.10 -2.40 18.19
CA SER A 340 -15.70 -3.75 18.64
C SER A 340 -16.87 -4.50 19.27
N ALA A 341 -17.63 -3.84 20.14
CA ALA A 341 -18.80 -4.44 20.79
C ALA A 341 -19.93 -4.79 19.80
N GLN A 342 -20.18 -3.92 18.82
CA GLN A 342 -21.19 -4.16 17.78
C GLN A 342 -20.76 -5.27 16.83
N ALA A 343 -19.48 -5.35 16.49
CA ALA A 343 -18.90 -6.42 15.68
C ALA A 343 -19.02 -7.78 16.41
N ASP A 344 -18.73 -7.83 17.72
CA ASP A 344 -18.88 -9.05 18.52
C ASP A 344 -20.35 -9.49 18.61
N ALA A 345 -21.28 -8.55 18.74
CA ALA A 345 -22.72 -8.85 18.70
C ALA A 345 -23.14 -9.46 17.36
N PHE A 346 -22.67 -8.88 16.24
CA PHE A 346 -22.94 -9.41 14.90
C PHE A 346 -22.35 -10.82 14.70
N ILE A 347 -21.14 -11.09 15.21
CA ILE A 347 -20.51 -12.42 15.14
C ILE A 347 -21.37 -13.46 15.88
N ARG A 348 -21.88 -13.13 17.08
CA ARG A 348 -22.78 -14.02 17.85
C ARG A 348 -24.11 -14.25 17.14
N GLU A 349 -24.70 -13.20 16.56
CA GLU A 349 -25.91 -13.29 15.75
C GLU A 349 -25.70 -14.22 14.54
N THR A 350 -24.57 -14.06 13.86
CA THR A 350 -24.16 -14.89 12.71
C THR A 350 -24.02 -16.36 13.11
N ASN A 351 -23.40 -16.64 14.27
CA ASN A 351 -23.31 -17.99 14.82
C ASN A 351 -24.70 -18.59 15.12
N ALA A 352 -25.60 -17.79 15.65
CA ALA A 352 -26.97 -18.24 15.94
C ALA A 352 -27.79 -18.51 14.68
N LYS A 353 -27.57 -17.79 13.59
CA LYS A 353 -28.25 -17.99 12.30
C LYS A 353 -27.81 -19.27 11.58
N ALA A 354 -26.58 -19.72 11.78
CA ALA A 354 -26.03 -20.96 11.24
C ALA A 354 -26.21 -21.12 9.70
N GLU A 355 -25.96 -20.07 8.93
CA GLU A 355 -26.19 -20.03 7.49
C GLU A 355 -25.12 -20.77 6.68
N THR A 356 -25.54 -21.55 5.70
CA THR A 356 -24.66 -22.17 4.70
C THR A 356 -24.65 -21.31 3.43
N VAL A 357 -23.61 -20.52 3.28
CA VAL A 357 -23.42 -19.62 2.12
C VAL A 357 -21.94 -19.59 1.71
N ALA A 358 -21.66 -19.08 0.51
CA ALA A 358 -20.29 -18.80 0.09
C ALA A 358 -19.66 -17.74 1.01
N THR A 359 -18.37 -17.87 1.34
CA THR A 359 -17.71 -16.90 2.23
C THR A 359 -17.62 -15.51 1.60
N ARG A 360 -17.59 -15.37 0.25
CA ARG A 360 -17.78 -14.06 -0.40
C ARG A 360 -19.14 -13.43 -0.09
N LYS A 361 -20.22 -14.25 0.05
CA LYS A 361 -21.55 -13.75 0.46
C LYS A 361 -21.58 -13.41 1.95
N ALA A 362 -20.91 -14.20 2.78
CA ALA A 362 -20.72 -13.90 4.19
C ALA A 362 -19.94 -12.58 4.38
N SER A 363 -18.92 -12.33 3.53
CA SER A 363 -18.20 -11.05 3.46
C SER A 363 -19.14 -9.88 3.13
N GLN A 364 -20.00 -10.03 2.13
CA GLN A 364 -21.00 -9.00 1.81
C GLN A 364 -21.96 -8.74 2.98
N ASN A 365 -22.41 -9.81 3.65
CA ASN A 365 -23.28 -9.68 4.82
C ASN A 365 -22.56 -8.95 5.97
N THR A 366 -21.28 -9.18 6.15
CA THR A 366 -20.44 -8.48 7.12
C THR A 366 -20.26 -7.01 6.74
N LEU A 367 -19.98 -6.70 5.48
CA LEU A 367 -19.90 -5.32 4.97
C LEU A 367 -21.24 -4.60 5.16
N GLN A 368 -22.38 -5.29 4.97
CA GLN A 368 -23.70 -4.74 5.21
C GLN A 368 -23.94 -4.36 6.69
N ALA A 369 -23.32 -5.09 7.62
CA ALA A 369 -23.40 -4.82 9.05
C ALA A 369 -22.36 -3.78 9.51
N PHE A 370 -21.11 -3.87 9.05
CA PHE A 370 -20.01 -3.03 9.52
C PHE A 370 -19.93 -1.70 8.78
N GLY A 371 -20.28 -1.65 7.49
CA GLY A 371 -20.18 -0.45 6.66
C GLY A 371 -20.91 0.77 7.24
N PRO A 372 -22.16 0.64 7.72
CA PRO A 372 -22.86 1.75 8.37
C PRO A 372 -22.20 2.27 9.65
N LEU A 373 -21.36 1.46 10.30
CA LEU A 373 -20.63 1.81 11.53
C LEU A 373 -19.31 2.55 11.24
N LEU A 374 -18.80 2.43 10.01
CA LEU A 374 -17.46 2.85 9.61
C LEU A 374 -17.53 3.79 8.41
N PRO A 375 -17.88 5.07 8.59
CA PRO A 375 -17.95 6.03 7.50
C PRO A 375 -16.58 6.31 6.84
N GLU A 376 -15.49 5.91 7.47
CA GLU A 376 -14.13 5.92 6.92
C GLU A 376 -13.80 4.74 5.98
N LEU A 377 -14.71 3.76 5.86
CA LEU A 377 -14.47 2.60 5.01
C LEU A 377 -14.62 2.98 3.53
N LEU A 378 -13.53 2.94 2.78
CA LEU A 378 -13.50 3.26 1.35
C LEU A 378 -13.26 1.98 0.55
N GLY A 379 -14.31 1.49 -0.10
CA GLY A 379 -14.27 0.24 -0.84
C GLY A 379 -13.94 0.40 -2.32
N GLY A 380 -13.63 -0.73 -2.98
CA GLY A 380 -13.50 -0.78 -4.42
C GLY A 380 -13.24 -2.18 -4.95
N SER A 381 -13.36 -2.32 -6.27
CA SER A 381 -13.09 -3.57 -6.98
C SER A 381 -12.57 -3.30 -8.39
N ALA A 382 -11.69 -4.19 -8.88
CA ALA A 382 -11.18 -4.14 -10.23
C ALA A 382 -12.18 -4.74 -11.23
N ASP A 383 -13.27 -4.00 -11.50
CA ASP A 383 -14.38 -4.38 -12.40
C ASP A 383 -15.12 -5.69 -12.03
N LEU A 384 -15.01 -6.12 -10.78
CA LEU A 384 -15.56 -7.37 -10.28
C LEU A 384 -16.50 -7.19 -9.07
N ALA A 385 -17.07 -5.98 -8.87
CA ALA A 385 -17.88 -5.66 -7.70
C ALA A 385 -19.05 -6.64 -7.48
N GLY A 386 -19.73 -7.04 -8.55
CA GLY A 386 -20.82 -8.01 -8.52
C GLY A 386 -20.37 -9.45 -8.24
N SER A 387 -19.17 -9.84 -8.71
CA SER A 387 -18.61 -11.19 -8.51
C SER A 387 -17.91 -11.32 -7.15
N ASN A 388 -17.19 -10.29 -6.72
CA ASN A 388 -16.54 -10.23 -5.41
C ASN A 388 -17.53 -9.97 -4.27
N LEU A 389 -18.75 -9.50 -4.59
CA LEU A 389 -19.79 -9.13 -3.62
C LEU A 389 -19.29 -8.06 -2.63
N THR A 390 -18.64 -7.01 -3.16
CA THR A 390 -18.06 -5.91 -2.36
C THR A 390 -18.99 -4.72 -2.20
N LEU A 391 -20.09 -4.68 -2.97
CA LEU A 391 -21.12 -3.67 -2.81
C LEU A 391 -22.09 -4.04 -1.67
N TRP A 392 -22.38 -3.06 -0.84
CA TRP A 392 -23.40 -3.13 0.22
C TRP A 392 -24.36 -1.95 0.09
N LYS A 393 -25.51 -1.97 0.78
CA LYS A 393 -26.62 -1.03 0.56
C LYS A 393 -26.25 0.45 0.69
N GLY A 394 -25.19 0.79 1.46
CA GLY A 394 -24.73 2.17 1.66
C GLY A 394 -23.61 2.61 0.71
N CYS A 395 -23.23 1.80 -0.26
CA CYS A 395 -22.20 2.21 -1.23
C CYS A 395 -22.68 3.33 -2.14
N GLN A 396 -21.83 4.36 -2.28
CA GLN A 396 -21.96 5.44 -3.24
C GLN A 396 -20.66 5.61 -3.99
N GLY A 397 -20.72 5.59 -5.34
CA GLY A 397 -19.52 5.78 -6.18
C GLY A 397 -18.93 7.17 -6.04
N VAL A 398 -17.63 7.26 -5.82
CA VAL A 398 -16.91 8.56 -5.77
C VAL A 398 -16.92 9.29 -7.12
N GLN A 399 -17.11 8.55 -8.21
CA GLN A 399 -17.26 9.11 -9.56
C GLN A 399 -18.53 9.97 -9.71
N GLU A 400 -19.61 9.55 -9.04
CA GLU A 400 -20.90 10.24 -9.08
C GLU A 400 -21.05 11.26 -7.95
N ASN A 401 -20.49 10.94 -6.79
CA ASN A 401 -20.51 11.76 -5.60
C ASN A 401 -19.11 11.78 -4.94
N PRO A 402 -18.37 12.88 -5.00
CA PRO A 402 -17.04 12.96 -4.39
C PRO A 402 -17.01 12.61 -2.89
N ALA A 403 -18.13 12.77 -2.18
CA ALA A 403 -18.26 12.36 -0.77
C ALA A 403 -18.58 10.86 -0.60
N GLY A 404 -18.60 10.09 -1.68
CA GLY A 404 -18.91 8.66 -1.69
C GLY A 404 -17.88 7.81 -0.96
N ASN A 405 -18.14 6.51 -0.90
CA ASN A 405 -17.33 5.53 -0.16
C ASN A 405 -16.97 4.29 -0.98
N TYR A 406 -17.13 4.36 -2.31
CA TYR A 406 -16.79 3.26 -3.21
C TYR A 406 -16.13 3.75 -4.50
N VAL A 407 -15.04 3.12 -4.89
CA VAL A 407 -14.28 3.43 -6.10
C VAL A 407 -14.46 2.32 -7.13
N TYR A 408 -14.98 2.65 -8.31
CA TYR A 408 -14.98 1.75 -9.46
C TYR A 408 -13.65 1.87 -10.18
N TYR A 409 -12.72 0.97 -9.89
CA TYR A 409 -11.35 1.04 -10.43
C TYR A 409 -11.26 0.62 -11.91
N GLY A 410 -12.25 -0.11 -12.44
CA GLY A 410 -12.11 -0.81 -13.71
C GLY A 410 -11.07 -1.94 -13.63
N VAL A 411 -10.68 -2.51 -14.74
CA VAL A 411 -9.68 -3.59 -14.79
C VAL A 411 -8.28 -3.01 -14.57
N ARG A 412 -7.91 -2.75 -13.30
CA ARG A 412 -6.66 -2.09 -12.88
C ARG A 412 -6.19 -2.61 -11.52
N GLU A 413 -5.88 -3.89 -11.43
CA GLU A 413 -5.55 -4.54 -10.15
C GLU A 413 -4.32 -3.90 -9.48
N PHE A 414 -3.27 -3.62 -10.26
CA PHE A 414 -2.05 -3.01 -9.75
C PHE A 414 -2.28 -1.56 -9.32
N GLY A 415 -2.88 -0.77 -10.20
CA GLY A 415 -3.24 0.62 -9.90
C GLY A 415 -4.17 0.74 -8.70
N MET A 416 -5.22 -0.08 -8.64
CA MET A 416 -6.16 -0.16 -7.52
C MET A 416 -5.45 -0.37 -6.18
N THR A 417 -4.57 -1.36 -6.12
CA THR A 417 -3.87 -1.72 -4.89
C THR A 417 -2.87 -0.63 -4.46
N ALA A 418 -2.13 -0.05 -5.41
CA ALA A 418 -1.20 1.04 -5.12
C ALA A 418 -1.92 2.35 -4.76
N ILE A 419 -3.07 2.67 -5.38
CA ILE A 419 -3.92 3.79 -4.97
C ILE A 419 -4.41 3.58 -3.53
N ALA A 420 -4.84 2.37 -3.18
CA ALA A 420 -5.26 2.05 -1.81
C ALA A 420 -4.12 2.26 -0.78
N ASN A 421 -2.87 1.94 -1.15
CA ASN A 421 -1.71 2.27 -0.32
C ASN A 421 -1.60 3.79 -0.08
N GLY A 422 -1.78 4.60 -1.12
CA GLY A 422 -1.79 6.06 -1.01
C GLY A 422 -2.93 6.57 -0.12
N VAL A 423 -4.14 6.02 -0.27
CA VAL A 423 -5.30 6.37 0.57
C VAL A 423 -5.02 6.05 2.05
N ALA A 424 -4.46 4.87 2.33
CA ALA A 424 -4.11 4.48 3.71
C ALA A 424 -3.04 5.39 4.33
N LEU A 425 -1.99 5.73 3.55
CA LEU A 425 -0.91 6.64 3.96
C LEU A 425 -1.39 8.06 4.19
N HIS A 426 -2.36 8.54 3.41
CA HIS A 426 -2.97 9.85 3.60
C HIS A 426 -3.65 9.96 4.97
N GLY A 427 -4.29 8.88 5.41
CA GLY A 427 -5.13 8.86 6.59
C GLY A 427 -6.57 9.33 6.31
N GLY A 428 -7.45 9.14 7.30
CA GLY A 428 -8.87 9.50 7.19
C GLY A 428 -9.75 8.41 6.59
N PHE A 429 -9.18 7.39 5.97
CA PHE A 429 -9.88 6.23 5.38
C PHE A 429 -9.22 4.90 5.74
N ILE A 430 -10.03 3.85 5.71
CA ILE A 430 -9.61 2.45 5.71
C ILE A 430 -9.99 1.86 4.36
N PRO A 431 -9.03 1.71 3.42
CA PRO A 431 -9.35 1.17 2.11
C PRO A 431 -9.52 -0.35 2.14
N TYR A 432 -10.54 -0.87 1.45
CA TYR A 432 -10.63 -2.26 1.05
C TYR A 432 -10.76 -2.37 -0.47
N VAL A 433 -9.98 -3.26 -1.06
CA VAL A 433 -9.89 -3.42 -2.51
C VAL A 433 -9.99 -4.88 -2.91
N ALA A 434 -10.71 -5.14 -3.99
CA ALA A 434 -11.08 -6.49 -4.33
C ALA A 434 -10.80 -6.88 -5.79
N THR A 435 -10.39 -8.13 -5.96
CA THR A 435 -10.32 -8.84 -7.24
C THR A 435 -10.44 -10.35 -6.99
N PHE A 436 -10.39 -11.18 -8.04
CA PHE A 436 -10.21 -12.62 -7.86
C PHE A 436 -8.81 -12.91 -7.31
N LEU A 437 -8.68 -13.96 -6.51
CA LEU A 437 -7.39 -14.29 -5.89
C LEU A 437 -6.28 -14.49 -6.92
N MET A 438 -6.57 -15.13 -8.04
CA MET A 438 -5.59 -15.33 -9.12
C MET A 438 -5.06 -14.00 -9.65
N PHE A 439 -5.90 -12.97 -9.75
CA PHE A 439 -5.51 -11.68 -10.31
C PHE A 439 -4.75 -10.78 -9.32
N MET A 440 -4.57 -11.21 -8.07
CA MET A 440 -3.61 -10.62 -7.15
C MET A 440 -2.19 -10.60 -7.75
N GLU A 441 -1.88 -11.54 -8.64
CA GLU A 441 -0.57 -11.58 -9.31
C GLU A 441 -0.25 -10.29 -10.09
N TYR A 442 -1.25 -9.65 -10.71
CA TYR A 442 -1.05 -8.33 -11.33
C TYR A 442 -0.68 -7.24 -10.31
N ALA A 443 -1.17 -7.36 -9.08
CA ALA A 443 -0.97 -6.38 -8.00
C ALA A 443 0.14 -6.78 -7.01
N ARG A 444 0.81 -7.90 -7.21
CA ARG A 444 1.70 -8.55 -6.24
C ARG A 444 2.70 -7.60 -5.59
N ASN A 445 3.30 -6.71 -6.37
CA ASN A 445 4.28 -5.76 -5.83
C ASN A 445 3.62 -4.69 -4.95
N ALA A 446 2.43 -4.18 -5.30
CA ALA A 446 1.71 -3.21 -4.46
C ALA A 446 1.22 -3.83 -3.14
N VAL A 447 0.83 -5.11 -3.13
CA VAL A 447 0.53 -5.87 -1.90
C VAL A 447 1.77 -5.96 -1.01
N ARG A 448 2.93 -6.24 -1.60
CA ARG A 448 4.21 -6.24 -0.87
C ARG A 448 4.50 -4.86 -0.27
N MET A 449 4.23 -3.78 -1.01
CA MET A 449 4.44 -2.41 -0.53
C MET A 449 3.48 -2.04 0.61
N SER A 450 2.22 -2.50 0.60
CA SER A 450 1.32 -2.34 1.76
C SER A 450 1.94 -2.91 3.03
N ALA A 451 2.52 -4.11 2.94
CA ALA A 451 3.14 -4.81 4.06
C ALA A 451 4.45 -4.14 4.52
N LEU A 452 5.30 -3.72 3.57
CA LEU A 452 6.57 -3.03 3.85
C LEU A 452 6.33 -1.70 4.58
N MET A 453 5.33 -0.93 4.12
CA MET A 453 4.94 0.34 4.72
C MET A 453 4.05 0.19 5.97
N LYS A 454 3.67 -1.04 6.34
CA LYS A 454 2.80 -1.35 7.49
C LYS A 454 1.44 -0.67 7.41
N GLN A 455 0.85 -0.57 6.22
CA GLN A 455 -0.40 0.14 6.03
C GLN A 455 -1.61 -0.76 6.23
N ARG A 456 -2.65 -0.24 6.88
CA ARG A 456 -3.95 -0.90 7.03
C ARG A 456 -4.72 -0.84 5.72
N VAL A 457 -4.39 -1.76 4.81
CA VAL A 457 -5.13 -2.00 3.56
C VAL A 457 -5.75 -3.39 3.64
N ILE A 458 -7.03 -3.50 3.33
CA ILE A 458 -7.75 -4.78 3.34
C ILE A 458 -7.88 -5.26 1.89
N HIS A 459 -7.17 -6.34 1.59
CA HIS A 459 -7.20 -7.00 0.28
C HIS A 459 -8.26 -8.08 0.29
N VAL A 460 -9.34 -7.89 -0.44
CA VAL A 460 -10.45 -8.84 -0.55
C VAL A 460 -10.27 -9.66 -1.81
N TYR A 461 -10.01 -10.96 -1.66
CA TYR A 461 -9.80 -11.89 -2.75
C TYR A 461 -10.86 -12.98 -2.74
N THR A 462 -11.60 -13.13 -3.84
CA THR A 462 -12.60 -14.19 -3.98
C THR A 462 -12.16 -15.23 -5.00
N HIS A 463 -12.95 -16.33 -5.14
CA HIS A 463 -12.62 -17.42 -6.04
C HIS A 463 -11.30 -18.10 -5.62
N ASP A 464 -11.31 -18.59 -4.37
CA ASP A 464 -10.15 -18.95 -3.55
C ASP A 464 -9.38 -20.19 -3.97
N SER A 465 -9.97 -21.06 -4.83
CA SER A 465 -9.40 -22.38 -5.14
C SER A 465 -10.01 -22.99 -6.41
N ILE A 466 -9.66 -24.22 -6.72
CA ILE A 466 -10.33 -25.05 -7.74
C ILE A 466 -11.85 -25.14 -7.51
N GLY A 467 -12.33 -24.83 -6.31
CA GLY A 467 -13.75 -24.75 -5.96
C GLY A 467 -14.54 -23.69 -6.72
N LEU A 468 -13.89 -22.79 -7.46
CA LEU A 468 -14.57 -21.87 -8.37
C LEU A 468 -15.16 -22.58 -9.61
N GLY A 469 -14.58 -23.73 -10.01
CA GLY A 469 -15.16 -24.61 -11.02
C GLY A 469 -14.67 -24.36 -12.44
N GLU A 470 -15.62 -24.20 -13.35
CA GLU A 470 -15.49 -24.34 -14.80
C GLU A 470 -14.60 -23.30 -15.48
N ASP A 471 -14.33 -22.15 -14.83
CA ASP A 471 -13.44 -21.10 -15.38
C ASP A 471 -12.00 -21.62 -15.61
N GLY A 472 -11.61 -22.67 -14.91
CA GLY A 472 -10.41 -23.46 -15.21
C GLY A 472 -9.10 -22.83 -14.71
N PRO A 473 -7.95 -23.37 -15.18
CA PRO A 473 -6.61 -23.07 -14.64
C PRO A 473 -6.22 -21.59 -14.64
N THR A 474 -6.71 -20.78 -15.59
CA THR A 474 -6.39 -19.35 -15.68
C THR A 474 -6.99 -18.52 -14.55
N HIS A 475 -7.99 -19.08 -13.85
CA HIS A 475 -8.71 -18.40 -12.75
C HIS A 475 -8.55 -19.12 -11.41
N GLN A 476 -8.07 -20.37 -11.41
CA GLN A 476 -7.90 -21.21 -10.22
C GLN A 476 -6.54 -20.94 -9.56
N PRO A 477 -6.51 -20.29 -8.38
CA PRO A 477 -5.27 -20.06 -7.66
C PRO A 477 -4.74 -21.37 -7.06
N ILE A 478 -3.43 -21.55 -7.11
CA ILE A 478 -2.71 -22.70 -6.53
C ILE A 478 -1.64 -22.17 -5.55
N GLU A 479 -0.65 -21.42 -6.06
CA GLU A 479 0.49 -20.89 -5.30
C GLU A 479 0.22 -19.54 -4.64
N GLN A 480 -0.86 -18.85 -4.97
CA GLN A 480 -1.15 -17.48 -4.53
C GLN A 480 -1.29 -17.38 -3.01
N ILE A 481 -1.97 -18.34 -2.38
CA ILE A 481 -2.14 -18.35 -0.91
C ILE A 481 -0.79 -18.52 -0.21
N ALA A 482 0.06 -19.44 -0.69
CA ALA A 482 1.39 -19.64 -0.15
C ALA A 482 2.27 -18.40 -0.32
N SER A 483 2.18 -17.72 -1.47
CA SER A 483 2.86 -16.46 -1.76
C SER A 483 2.42 -15.33 -0.82
N LEU A 484 1.13 -15.19 -0.55
CA LEU A 484 0.60 -14.21 0.42
C LEU A 484 1.11 -14.50 1.83
N ARG A 485 0.99 -15.74 2.30
CA ARG A 485 1.48 -16.19 3.62
C ARG A 485 3.00 -16.08 3.77
N GLY A 486 3.75 -16.11 2.65
CA GLY A 486 5.20 -15.87 2.62
C GLY A 486 5.60 -14.40 2.67
N THR A 487 4.65 -13.48 2.58
CA THR A 487 4.92 -12.03 2.61
C THR A 487 5.06 -11.55 4.06
N PRO A 488 6.21 -11.01 4.47
CA PRO A 488 6.38 -10.48 5.82
C PRO A 488 5.32 -9.42 6.15
N ASN A 489 4.82 -9.43 7.38
CA ASN A 489 3.84 -8.49 7.89
C ASN A 489 2.48 -8.47 7.17
N LEU A 490 2.13 -9.49 6.41
CA LEU A 490 0.81 -9.66 5.81
C LEU A 490 0.06 -10.75 6.57
N ASN A 491 -1.14 -10.47 7.06
CA ASN A 491 -2.04 -11.49 7.60
C ASN A 491 -2.94 -12.03 6.48
N THR A 492 -3.05 -13.34 6.39
CA THR A 492 -3.82 -14.03 5.33
C THR A 492 -4.92 -14.87 5.98
N TRP A 493 -6.16 -14.37 5.92
CA TRP A 493 -7.33 -15.04 6.45
C TRP A 493 -8.06 -15.81 5.35
N ARG A 494 -8.29 -17.10 5.55
CA ARG A 494 -9.11 -17.96 4.69
C ARG A 494 -10.19 -18.65 5.53
N PRO A 495 -11.33 -17.95 5.77
CA PRO A 495 -12.37 -18.42 6.67
C PRO A 495 -13.18 -19.59 6.10
N ALA A 496 -13.63 -20.47 7.00
CA ALA A 496 -14.38 -21.69 6.67
C ALA A 496 -15.89 -21.47 6.53
N ASP A 497 -16.44 -20.37 7.10
CA ASP A 497 -17.87 -20.10 7.10
C ASP A 497 -18.18 -18.62 7.44
N THR A 498 -19.45 -18.35 7.72
CA THR A 498 -19.95 -17.01 8.04
C THR A 498 -19.34 -16.41 9.30
N VAL A 499 -19.10 -17.22 10.33
CA VAL A 499 -18.57 -16.76 11.63
C VAL A 499 -17.10 -16.39 11.51
N GLU A 500 -16.28 -17.26 10.94
CA GLU A 500 -14.86 -16.95 10.71
C GLU A 500 -14.70 -15.78 9.73
N THR A 501 -15.60 -15.59 8.76
CA THR A 501 -15.60 -14.44 7.86
C THR A 501 -15.80 -13.13 8.61
N ALA A 502 -16.77 -13.07 9.53
CA ALA A 502 -17.02 -11.87 10.33
C ALA A 502 -15.84 -11.57 11.29
N ILE A 503 -15.23 -12.61 11.87
CA ILE A 503 -14.03 -12.49 12.72
C ILE A 503 -12.85 -11.97 11.89
N ALA A 504 -12.65 -12.48 10.67
CA ALA A 504 -11.57 -12.04 9.77
C ALA A 504 -11.70 -10.55 9.40
N TRP A 505 -12.91 -10.08 9.09
CA TRP A 505 -13.19 -8.67 8.84
C TRP A 505 -12.93 -7.80 10.09
N LYS A 506 -13.43 -8.22 11.27
CA LYS A 506 -13.16 -7.49 12.53
C LYS A 506 -11.65 -7.38 12.76
N SER A 507 -10.92 -8.49 12.64
CA SER A 507 -9.47 -8.52 12.83
C SER A 507 -8.72 -7.62 11.84
N ALA A 508 -9.16 -7.60 10.57
CA ALA A 508 -8.58 -6.74 9.54
C ALA A 508 -8.80 -5.25 9.82
N LEU A 509 -10.00 -4.88 10.30
CA LEU A 509 -10.35 -3.50 10.63
C LEU A 509 -9.64 -2.99 11.89
N GLU A 510 -9.46 -3.84 12.89
CA GLU A 510 -8.77 -3.50 14.14
C GLU A 510 -7.24 -3.44 14.00
N ARG A 511 -6.67 -4.10 13.01
CA ARG A 511 -5.23 -4.13 12.77
C ARG A 511 -4.73 -2.82 12.17
N LYS A 512 -3.82 -2.11 12.88
CA LYS A 512 -3.24 -0.83 12.45
C LYS A 512 -1.82 -0.92 11.87
N ASP A 513 -1.13 -2.03 12.06
CA ASP A 513 0.32 -2.18 11.82
C ASP A 513 0.66 -2.96 10.55
N GLY A 514 -0.32 -3.20 9.69
CA GLY A 514 -0.11 -3.90 8.43
C GLY A 514 -1.38 -4.29 7.69
N PRO A 515 -1.24 -4.73 6.45
CA PRO A 515 -2.35 -5.16 5.60
C PRO A 515 -2.88 -6.53 5.98
N THR A 516 -4.11 -6.78 5.56
CA THR A 516 -4.77 -8.08 5.72
C THR A 516 -5.36 -8.53 4.39
N ALA A 517 -5.05 -9.75 3.97
CA ALA A 517 -5.71 -10.42 2.85
C ALA A 517 -6.86 -11.30 3.38
N LEU A 518 -8.04 -11.10 2.86
CA LEU A 518 -9.26 -11.86 3.16
C LEU A 518 -9.61 -12.70 1.94
N ILE A 519 -9.55 -14.02 2.07
CA ILE A 519 -9.69 -14.97 0.96
C ILE A 519 -11.02 -15.72 1.09
N PHE A 520 -11.88 -15.59 0.07
CA PHE A 520 -13.25 -16.07 0.12
C PHE A 520 -13.61 -17.03 -1.02
N SER A 521 -14.42 -18.02 -0.70
CA SER A 521 -14.93 -19.01 -1.65
C SER A 521 -16.00 -18.43 -2.57
N ARG A 522 -16.09 -18.99 -3.78
CA ARG A 522 -17.23 -18.82 -4.69
C ARG A 522 -18.39 -19.73 -4.33
N GLN A 523 -18.09 -20.98 -3.98
CA GLN A 523 -19.06 -22.02 -3.59
C GLN A 523 -19.55 -21.82 -2.16
N ASN A 524 -20.76 -22.33 -1.87
CA ASN A 524 -21.31 -22.35 -0.52
C ASN A 524 -20.52 -23.29 0.38
N LEU A 525 -20.28 -22.87 1.63
CA LEU A 525 -19.62 -23.68 2.65
C LEU A 525 -20.57 -23.97 3.81
N PRO A 526 -20.56 -25.23 4.32
CA PRO A 526 -21.38 -25.60 5.47
C PRO A 526 -20.97 -24.85 6.73
N PHE A 527 -21.95 -24.36 7.47
CA PHE A 527 -21.75 -23.77 8.78
C PHE A 527 -21.11 -24.77 9.74
N GLN A 528 -20.18 -24.30 10.58
CA GLN A 528 -19.54 -25.09 11.64
C GLN A 528 -20.01 -24.60 13.00
N THR A 529 -20.61 -25.49 13.81
CA THR A 529 -21.07 -25.15 15.16
C THR A 529 -19.90 -24.85 16.08
N ARG A 530 -20.00 -23.74 16.85
CA ARG A 530 -18.97 -23.29 17.80
C ARG A 530 -19.57 -22.90 19.13
N THR A 531 -18.80 -23.13 20.18
CA THR A 531 -19.03 -22.53 21.50
C THR A 531 -18.55 -21.08 21.53
N GLU A 532 -18.95 -20.30 22.54
CA GLU A 532 -18.46 -18.94 22.73
C GLU A 532 -16.94 -18.87 22.88
N GLU A 533 -16.32 -19.84 23.58
CA GLU A 533 -14.88 -19.96 23.70
C GLU A 533 -14.19 -20.18 22.34
N GLN A 534 -14.78 -21.03 21.48
CA GLN A 534 -14.26 -21.28 20.13
C GLN A 534 -14.37 -20.05 19.23
N ILE A 535 -15.43 -19.26 19.37
CA ILE A 535 -15.58 -17.98 18.66
C ILE A 535 -14.46 -17.02 19.05
N GLN A 536 -14.17 -16.89 20.36
CA GLN A 536 -13.08 -16.05 20.87
C GLN A 536 -11.71 -16.57 20.40
N ASN A 537 -11.51 -17.87 20.40
CA ASN A 537 -10.26 -18.50 19.99
C ASN A 537 -10.04 -18.43 18.46
N ALA A 538 -11.08 -18.35 17.65
CA ALA A 538 -10.96 -18.19 16.19
C ALA A 538 -10.23 -16.89 15.81
N ALA A 539 -10.39 -15.83 16.60
CA ALA A 539 -9.66 -14.57 16.42
C ALA A 539 -8.13 -14.72 16.62
N LYS A 540 -7.68 -15.79 17.27
CA LYS A 540 -6.25 -16.12 17.45
C LYS A 540 -5.63 -16.80 16.23
N GLY A 541 -6.41 -16.96 15.14
CA GLY A 541 -5.93 -17.44 13.84
C GLY A 541 -5.82 -18.95 13.68
N GLY A 542 -5.91 -19.72 14.78
CA GLY A 542 -5.96 -21.18 14.79
C GLY A 542 -6.49 -21.70 16.12
N TYR A 543 -7.45 -22.63 16.08
CA TYR A 543 -8.12 -23.13 17.28
C TYR A 543 -8.68 -24.54 17.08
N VAL A 544 -8.94 -25.23 18.20
CA VAL A 544 -9.54 -26.57 18.18
C VAL A 544 -11.05 -26.42 17.88
N LEU A 545 -11.46 -26.82 16.69
CA LEU A 545 -12.86 -26.85 16.26
C LEU A 545 -13.58 -28.10 16.77
N ALA A 546 -12.91 -29.27 16.73
CA ALA A 546 -13.42 -30.51 17.29
C ALA A 546 -12.38 -31.20 18.16
N GLN A 547 -12.74 -31.45 19.43
CA GLN A 547 -11.90 -32.19 20.38
C GLN A 547 -11.89 -33.69 20.05
N GLU A 548 -10.76 -34.31 20.33
CA GLU A 548 -10.61 -35.76 20.22
C GLU A 548 -11.57 -36.50 21.13
N LYS A 549 -12.04 -37.66 20.66
CA LYS A 549 -12.76 -38.64 21.48
C LYS A 549 -11.77 -39.68 21.98
N GLY A 550 -11.55 -39.70 23.30
CA GLY A 550 -10.55 -40.57 23.92
C GLY A 550 -9.13 -40.02 23.88
N GLU A 551 -8.13 -40.89 23.75
CA GLU A 551 -6.72 -40.49 23.68
C GLU A 551 -6.41 -39.80 22.33
N LEU A 552 -5.72 -38.64 22.37
CA LEU A 552 -5.31 -37.94 21.18
C LEU A 552 -4.21 -38.69 20.42
N LYS A 553 -4.50 -39.12 19.20
CA LYS A 553 -3.59 -39.90 18.32
C LYS A 553 -3.16 -39.11 17.09
N ALA A 554 -4.03 -38.28 16.54
CA ALA A 554 -3.74 -37.52 15.34
C ALA A 554 -4.46 -36.15 15.33
N ILE A 555 -3.91 -35.22 14.53
CA ILE A 555 -4.49 -33.87 14.37
C ILE A 555 -4.72 -33.64 12.87
N ILE A 556 -5.92 -33.20 12.50
CA ILE A 556 -6.25 -32.69 11.17
C ILE A 556 -6.23 -31.16 11.26
N ILE A 557 -5.45 -30.50 10.41
CA ILE A 557 -5.37 -29.05 10.27
C ILE A 557 -6.05 -28.69 8.96
N ALA A 558 -7.06 -27.83 9.01
CA ALA A 558 -7.80 -27.41 7.83
C ALA A 558 -8.05 -25.90 7.83
N THR A 559 -8.31 -25.35 6.67
CA THR A 559 -8.64 -23.93 6.49
C THR A 559 -9.62 -23.75 5.34
N GLY A 560 -10.41 -22.66 5.38
CA GLY A 560 -11.35 -22.37 4.30
C GLY A 560 -12.34 -23.50 4.01
N SER A 561 -12.58 -23.75 2.73
CA SER A 561 -13.53 -24.76 2.26
C SER A 561 -13.22 -26.19 2.73
N GLU A 562 -11.97 -26.49 3.05
CA GLU A 562 -11.55 -27.85 3.40
C GLU A 562 -11.81 -28.19 4.89
N VAL A 563 -12.24 -27.21 5.70
CA VAL A 563 -12.68 -27.49 7.08
C VAL A 563 -13.88 -28.44 7.12
N SER A 564 -14.79 -28.35 6.15
CA SER A 564 -15.90 -29.29 6.03
C SER A 564 -15.44 -30.74 5.80
N LEU A 565 -14.45 -30.96 4.92
CA LEU A 565 -13.85 -32.26 4.68
C LEU A 565 -13.17 -32.82 5.95
N ALA A 566 -12.48 -31.97 6.70
CA ALA A 566 -11.86 -32.34 7.97
C ALA A 566 -12.91 -32.80 9.01
N MET A 567 -14.05 -32.09 9.09
CA MET A 567 -15.13 -32.44 10.01
C MET A 567 -15.87 -33.70 9.62
N GLU A 568 -16.05 -33.95 8.31
CA GLU A 568 -16.60 -35.22 7.81
C GLU A 568 -15.66 -36.43 8.07
N ALA A 569 -14.33 -36.20 7.96
CA ALA A 569 -13.34 -37.23 8.30
C ALA A 569 -13.33 -37.50 9.82
N TYR A 570 -13.40 -36.45 10.64
CA TYR A 570 -13.49 -36.54 12.10
C TYR A 570 -14.68 -37.43 12.56
N ALA A 571 -15.82 -37.33 11.87
CA ALA A 571 -17.00 -38.13 12.21
C ALA A 571 -16.76 -39.65 12.02
N GLN A 572 -15.76 -40.04 11.25
CA GLN A 572 -15.40 -41.43 10.91
C GLN A 572 -14.18 -41.96 11.69
N LEU A 573 -13.57 -41.14 12.54
CA LEU A 573 -12.31 -41.45 13.19
C LEU A 573 -12.41 -41.26 14.72
N GLU A 574 -11.58 -42.01 15.45
CA GLU A 574 -11.44 -41.94 16.90
C GLU A 574 -10.05 -41.43 17.27
N GLY A 575 -9.94 -40.67 18.36
CA GLY A 575 -8.66 -40.10 18.82
C GLY A 575 -8.11 -39.01 17.92
N VAL A 576 -8.94 -38.33 17.18
CA VAL A 576 -8.56 -37.28 16.25
C VAL A 576 -9.08 -35.92 16.70
N ARG A 577 -8.24 -34.93 16.62
CA ARG A 577 -8.57 -33.49 16.84
C ARG A 577 -8.66 -32.79 15.49
N VAL A 578 -9.62 -31.88 15.33
CA VAL A 578 -9.68 -30.96 14.18
C VAL A 578 -9.32 -29.55 14.62
N VAL A 579 -8.34 -28.97 13.94
CA VAL A 579 -7.92 -27.58 14.11
C VAL A 579 -8.34 -26.81 12.87
N SER A 580 -9.21 -25.81 13.04
CA SER A 580 -9.42 -24.78 12.02
C SER A 580 -8.33 -23.72 12.14
N MET A 581 -7.67 -23.40 11.03
CA MET A 581 -6.57 -22.44 10.98
C MET A 581 -6.85 -21.34 9.95
N PRO A 582 -7.81 -20.43 10.23
CA PRO A 582 -8.17 -19.38 9.29
C PRO A 582 -7.06 -18.37 9.01
N CYS A 583 -6.11 -18.15 9.94
CA CYS A 583 -4.96 -17.27 9.75
C CYS A 583 -3.73 -17.78 10.50
N ALA A 584 -2.84 -18.46 9.80
CA ALA A 584 -1.67 -19.06 10.41
C ALA A 584 -0.68 -18.01 10.98
N GLU A 585 -0.62 -16.81 10.41
CA GLU A 585 0.22 -15.71 10.88
C GLU A 585 -0.22 -15.23 12.27
N GLU A 586 -1.53 -15.09 12.51
CA GLU A 586 -2.05 -14.74 13.82
C GLU A 586 -1.86 -15.86 14.84
N PHE A 587 -2.04 -17.12 14.42
CA PHE A 587 -1.77 -18.26 15.28
C PHE A 587 -0.30 -18.30 15.74
N MET A 588 0.64 -18.03 14.84
CA MET A 588 2.06 -18.05 15.16
C MET A 588 2.49 -16.91 16.11
N LYS A 589 1.73 -15.82 16.21
CA LYS A 589 1.94 -14.74 17.18
C LYS A 589 1.51 -15.11 18.61
N GLN A 590 0.68 -16.15 18.78
CA GLN A 590 0.21 -16.56 20.09
C GLN A 590 1.37 -17.10 20.96
N ASP A 591 1.18 -17.08 22.27
CA ASP A 591 2.15 -17.62 23.21
C ASP A 591 2.37 -19.14 23.02
N ALA A 592 3.48 -19.65 23.53
CA ALA A 592 3.85 -21.05 23.38
C ALA A 592 2.84 -22.00 24.04
N ALA A 593 2.22 -21.59 25.15
CA ALA A 593 1.24 -22.42 25.85
C ALA A 593 -0.03 -22.61 25.01
N TYR A 594 -0.54 -21.56 24.41
CA TYR A 594 -1.70 -21.63 23.53
C TYR A 594 -1.40 -22.50 22.29
N ARG A 595 -0.26 -22.27 21.64
CA ARG A 595 0.13 -23.06 20.46
C ARG A 595 0.30 -24.54 20.78
N GLU A 596 0.89 -24.86 21.94
CA GLU A 596 1.02 -26.24 22.42
C GLU A 596 -0.34 -26.85 22.77
N ALA A 597 -1.27 -26.09 23.35
CA ALA A 597 -2.62 -26.57 23.63
C ALA A 597 -3.40 -26.93 22.34
N VAL A 598 -3.20 -26.16 21.27
CA VAL A 598 -3.87 -26.41 19.96
C VAL A 598 -3.16 -27.52 19.18
N LEU A 599 -1.82 -27.44 19.07
CA LEU A 599 -0.96 -28.36 18.29
C LEU A 599 0.15 -28.95 19.18
N PRO A 600 -0.19 -29.88 20.11
CA PRO A 600 0.79 -30.47 21.02
C PRO A 600 1.95 -31.13 20.27
N ALA A 601 3.18 -30.78 20.65
CA ALA A 601 4.40 -31.16 19.93
C ALA A 601 4.65 -32.68 19.92
N HIS A 602 4.17 -33.39 20.94
CA HIS A 602 4.30 -34.86 21.04
C HIS A 602 3.41 -35.63 20.05
N ILE A 603 2.35 -34.98 19.49
CA ILE A 603 1.52 -35.60 18.45
C ILE A 603 2.11 -35.31 17.08
N ARG A 604 2.76 -36.32 16.50
CA ARG A 604 3.44 -36.21 15.21
C ARG A 604 2.56 -36.61 14.03
N ALA A 605 1.55 -37.46 14.27
CA ALA A 605 0.56 -37.80 13.26
C ALA A 605 -0.34 -36.60 12.93
N ARG A 606 0.08 -35.80 11.96
CA ARG A 606 -0.63 -34.61 11.54
C ARG A 606 -0.94 -34.62 10.06
N VAL A 607 -2.17 -34.29 9.70
CA VAL A 607 -2.63 -34.15 8.32
C VAL A 607 -3.09 -32.72 8.11
N ALA A 608 -2.55 -32.02 7.11
CA ALA A 608 -3.11 -30.75 6.65
C ALA A 608 -3.91 -30.95 5.36
N VAL A 609 -5.01 -30.22 5.21
CA VAL A 609 -5.82 -30.24 3.99
C VAL A 609 -6.18 -28.82 3.57
N GLU A 610 -5.80 -28.46 2.34
CA GLU A 610 -6.12 -27.17 1.71
C GLU A 610 -6.06 -27.31 0.17
N ALA A 611 -7.06 -26.81 -0.54
CA ALA A 611 -7.08 -26.75 -2.00
C ALA A 611 -6.18 -25.60 -2.50
N ALA A 612 -4.90 -25.68 -2.18
CA ALA A 612 -3.80 -24.77 -2.54
C ALA A 612 -2.49 -25.55 -2.56
N HIS A 613 -1.37 -24.89 -2.89
CA HIS A 613 -0.07 -25.53 -2.96
C HIS A 613 0.35 -26.14 -1.62
N VAL A 614 0.83 -27.40 -1.64
CA VAL A 614 1.11 -28.21 -0.44
C VAL A 614 2.24 -27.67 0.44
N ASP A 615 3.20 -26.93 -0.11
CA ASP A 615 4.47 -26.63 0.55
C ASP A 615 4.34 -25.82 1.85
N TYR A 616 3.34 -24.96 1.96
CA TYR A 616 3.17 -24.12 3.13
C TYR A 616 2.95 -24.90 4.43
N TRP A 617 2.29 -26.06 4.34
CA TRP A 617 1.83 -26.80 5.51
C TRP A 617 2.89 -27.68 6.16
N TRP A 618 4.01 -27.97 5.48
CA TRP A 618 5.07 -28.81 6.03
C TRP A 618 5.64 -28.29 7.36
N LYS A 619 5.64 -26.99 7.60
CA LYS A 619 6.07 -26.41 8.87
C LYS A 619 5.17 -26.76 10.07
N PHE A 620 3.91 -27.15 9.81
CA PHE A 620 2.94 -27.53 10.85
C PHE A 620 2.83 -29.05 10.99
N VAL A 621 2.91 -29.78 9.91
CA VAL A 621 2.78 -31.24 9.96
C VAL A 621 4.11 -31.96 10.16
N GLY A 622 5.23 -31.33 9.80
CA GLY A 622 6.56 -31.97 9.83
C GLY A 622 6.74 -33.02 8.76
N LEU A 623 7.93 -33.60 8.66
CA LEU A 623 8.25 -34.62 7.65
C LEU A 623 7.54 -35.96 7.87
N ASP A 624 7.06 -36.21 9.09
CA ASP A 624 6.30 -37.44 9.41
C ASP A 624 4.79 -37.28 9.12
N GLY A 625 4.33 -36.07 8.86
CA GLY A 625 2.93 -35.76 8.56
C GLY A 625 2.58 -35.90 7.08
N LYS A 626 1.35 -35.55 6.75
CA LYS A 626 0.83 -35.52 5.37
C LYS A 626 0.15 -34.21 5.03
N VAL A 627 0.24 -33.85 3.75
CA VAL A 627 -0.47 -32.67 3.21
C VAL A 627 -1.31 -33.14 2.02
N ILE A 628 -2.61 -32.85 2.08
CA ILE A 628 -3.56 -33.07 0.99
C ILE A 628 -3.84 -31.71 0.37
N GLY A 629 -3.46 -31.54 -0.89
CA GLY A 629 -3.55 -30.24 -1.59
C GLY A 629 -3.14 -30.37 -3.04
N MET A 630 -2.73 -29.25 -3.64
CA MET A 630 -2.37 -29.14 -5.05
C MET A 630 -0.86 -29.12 -5.24
N SER A 631 -0.39 -29.79 -6.30
CA SER A 631 0.99 -29.74 -6.80
C SER A 631 1.06 -29.47 -8.30
N THR A 632 -0.08 -29.32 -8.94
CA THR A 632 -0.25 -29.02 -10.37
C THR A 632 -1.29 -27.91 -10.53
N TYR A 633 -1.38 -27.35 -11.73
CA TYR A 633 -2.50 -26.47 -12.06
C TYR A 633 -3.83 -27.22 -12.02
N GLY A 634 -4.94 -26.45 -11.94
CA GLY A 634 -6.29 -27.01 -11.95
C GLY A 634 -6.74 -27.43 -13.35
N GLU A 635 -8.03 -27.72 -13.46
CA GLU A 635 -8.69 -28.13 -14.71
C GLU A 635 -10.08 -27.47 -14.84
N SER A 636 -10.62 -27.43 -16.05
CA SER A 636 -11.95 -26.88 -16.35
C SER A 636 -13.02 -27.96 -16.17
N ALA A 637 -13.70 -27.97 -15.03
CA ALA A 637 -14.79 -28.88 -14.72
C ALA A 637 -15.64 -28.37 -13.55
N PRO A 638 -16.83 -28.97 -13.27
CA PRO A 638 -17.56 -28.69 -12.05
C PRO A 638 -16.72 -28.89 -10.79
N ALA A 639 -16.85 -28.03 -9.82
CA ALA A 639 -16.03 -28.05 -8.59
C ALA A 639 -15.95 -29.44 -7.92
N LYS A 640 -17.10 -30.15 -7.81
CA LYS A 640 -17.14 -31.48 -7.21
C LYS A 640 -16.23 -32.47 -7.93
N ASP A 641 -16.22 -32.44 -9.26
CA ASP A 641 -15.42 -33.35 -10.08
C ASP A 641 -13.93 -33.01 -9.93
N LEU A 642 -13.58 -31.73 -9.80
CA LEU A 642 -12.21 -31.27 -9.56
C LEU A 642 -11.67 -31.74 -8.20
N PHE A 643 -12.43 -31.56 -7.12
CA PHE A 643 -12.02 -32.04 -5.80
C PHE A 643 -11.80 -33.58 -5.80
N GLN A 644 -12.69 -34.33 -6.48
CA GLN A 644 -12.54 -35.79 -6.63
C GLN A 644 -11.31 -36.13 -7.46
N PHE A 645 -11.11 -35.45 -8.60
CA PHE A 645 -9.99 -35.74 -9.52
C PHE A 645 -8.62 -35.45 -8.86
N PHE A 646 -8.51 -34.35 -8.11
CA PHE A 646 -7.27 -34.02 -7.42
C PHE A 646 -7.10 -34.70 -6.06
N GLY A 647 -8.04 -35.53 -5.64
CA GLY A 647 -7.96 -36.32 -4.41
C GLY A 647 -8.07 -35.48 -3.13
N ILE A 648 -8.68 -34.31 -3.21
CA ILE A 648 -8.95 -33.46 -2.04
C ILE A 648 -10.33 -33.83 -1.51
N THR A 649 -10.41 -34.95 -0.81
CA THR A 649 -11.67 -35.59 -0.39
C THR A 649 -11.62 -36.02 1.07
N THR A 650 -12.79 -36.25 1.64
CA THR A 650 -12.95 -36.80 3.00
C THR A 650 -12.25 -38.15 3.13
N GLU A 651 -12.36 -39.03 2.11
CA GLU A 651 -11.74 -40.36 2.08
C GLU A 651 -10.21 -40.27 2.11
N ALA A 652 -9.64 -39.30 1.38
CA ALA A 652 -8.19 -39.06 1.39
C ALA A 652 -7.70 -38.65 2.77
N VAL A 653 -8.43 -37.76 3.45
CA VAL A 653 -8.11 -37.33 4.83
C VAL A 653 -8.19 -38.50 5.79
N VAL A 654 -9.25 -39.34 5.72
CA VAL A 654 -9.40 -40.55 6.55
C VAL A 654 -8.26 -41.53 6.31
N ALA A 655 -7.91 -41.79 5.04
CA ALA A 655 -6.82 -42.68 4.67
C ALA A 655 -5.46 -42.20 5.22
N ALA A 656 -5.18 -40.87 5.07
CA ALA A 656 -3.95 -40.27 5.57
C ALA A 656 -3.82 -40.37 7.10
N VAL A 657 -4.90 -40.12 7.85
CA VAL A 657 -4.90 -40.30 9.31
C VAL A 657 -4.66 -41.76 9.70
N LYS A 658 -5.37 -42.69 9.09
CA LYS A 658 -5.21 -44.13 9.38
C LYS A 658 -3.78 -44.63 9.12
N GLU A 659 -3.16 -44.18 8.03
CA GLU A 659 -1.77 -44.54 7.71
C GLU A 659 -0.78 -44.00 8.77
N LEU A 660 -0.99 -42.78 9.29
CA LEU A 660 -0.12 -42.19 10.30
C LEU A 660 -0.34 -42.78 11.71
N THR A 661 -1.46 -43.43 11.97
CA THR A 661 -1.83 -43.99 13.28
C THR A 661 -1.78 -45.52 13.32
N ALA A 662 -1.46 -46.21 12.21
CA ALA A 662 -1.25 -47.64 12.13
C ALA A 662 0.09 -48.01 12.77
#